data_05aedc1d93816e1299876f4f9ba9b1b9
#
_entry.id   05aedc1d93816e1299876f4f9ba9b1b9
#
_cell.length_a   1.000
_cell.length_b   1.000
_cell.length_c   1.000
_cell.angle_alpha   90.00
_cell.angle_beta   90.00
_cell.angle_gamma   90.00
#
_symmetry.space_group_name_H-M   'P 1'
#
loop_
_entity.id
_entity.type
_entity.pdbx_description
1 polymer ?
#
loop_
_entity_poly.entity_id
_entity_poly.type
_entity_poly.pdbx_seq_one_letter_code
_entity_poly.pdbx_strand_id
1 'polypeptide(L)'
;MNRLGLLIITIIAAQTVCAQTIRLSGKVTDKRGKAIDLATIVLKDSTEKILTGGISDSTGYFMLEFVPPKVFNVHISCVGYDEYFHHFDRYTKDVFISASLDSSAVNLSEVVVTSKMPFIRREIDRVVLNAEKLNVVASNFMDVLNHTPGIIVQDDAISMLGKGKVIILMNGRELKMDMKELYSYLSSLPSDNLKQIEVMTTPPSNYSAEGNAGIINIVTKKLKNNYIGGNVSERLSVKKEYLYDDAGLNLQYKCNKIEAYSNIGGGLGTMQYENKNYIYYPQETWNTANSKLKSNDYILAMAGIDYMLTKKASIGAIMSYSYMRPYADEQSETFVLSSVNDRLKHFETFTDFQCDYNRYNANLHCTIDSVGNVGTLNVNADYLNYTIGDCINLQTTHDETLSYLNRPNTTIHIFQCKADMETAIGNNATLSYGIAFSQSKTDNSTCYERISNNYDLNDHFVYNEDIIASYADLKYRLSNKWETKFGIRGEYGKLDGNSIKWNKHSKKYQFDLFPTAFISYNLNVDNTLSWSISSRINRPSYVDINPFTTYINTHTIQTGNPNLLPEKTYSSEFSYTKGNLSLSASVTLRNKVISSYTSIDPIRKITTLTVDNVMKKKMYSFDVSYYFDKFSWFSCSIDGSLYTIASKAETGYSLENIHHTSAYFYVNNNFYFNSNKTFVANLWGQYQTKEKDVVGESPERYRIDLGIKYFLFEKKLSIGFNWQNMLASHSKSIVKSGDATYIYDKMPYRILNISLSYRFGKKHNITPKKFGINSDRF
;
A
#
# COMPACT_ATOMS: atom_id res chain seq x y z
N MET A 1 1.87 -35.48 15.65
CA MET A 1 1.08 -34.24 15.73
C MET A 1 0.67 -33.81 17.14
N ASN A 2 0.96 -34.53 18.20
CA ASN A 2 0.45 -34.24 19.57
C ASN A 2 1.43 -33.59 20.56
N ARG A 3 2.63 -33.19 20.14
CA ARG A 3 3.60 -32.52 21.05
C ARG A 3 3.77 -31.02 20.78
N LEU A 4 3.43 -30.51 19.59
CA LEU A 4 3.51 -29.09 19.25
C LEU A 4 2.28 -28.30 19.75
N GLY A 5 1.11 -28.94 19.79
CA GLY A 5 -0.13 -28.33 20.31
C GLY A 5 -0.09 -28.08 21.82
N LEU A 6 0.61 -28.94 22.57
CA LEU A 6 0.75 -28.78 24.02
C LEU A 6 1.72 -27.67 24.41
N LEU A 7 2.75 -27.42 23.59
CA LEU A 7 3.73 -26.34 23.83
C LEU A 7 3.13 -24.95 23.62
N ILE A 8 2.22 -24.81 22.67
CA ILE A 8 1.55 -23.51 22.38
C ILE A 8 0.51 -23.20 23.48
N ILE A 9 -0.18 -24.20 24.00
CA ILE A 9 -1.16 -24.04 25.09
C ILE A 9 -0.46 -23.72 26.43
N THR A 10 0.75 -24.25 26.67
CA THR A 10 1.53 -23.97 27.89
C THR A 10 2.17 -22.58 27.88
N ILE A 11 2.46 -22.01 26.72
CA ILE A 11 2.99 -20.64 26.59
C ILE A 11 1.89 -19.58 26.78
N ILE A 12 0.65 -19.90 26.45
CA ILE A 12 -0.50 -18.99 26.62
C ILE A 12 -1.04 -18.98 28.06
N ALA A 13 -0.81 -20.05 28.86
CA ALA A 13 -1.29 -20.16 30.22
C ALA A 13 -0.41 -19.52 31.31
N ALA A 14 0.75 -18.95 30.94
CA ALA A 14 1.77 -18.56 31.92
C ALA A 14 1.87 -17.03 32.17
N GLN A 15 0.87 -16.20 31.88
CA GLN A 15 0.90 -14.79 32.31
C GLN A 15 -0.47 -14.20 32.60
N THR A 16 -1.12 -14.63 33.65
CA THR A 16 -2.07 -13.79 34.38
C THR A 16 -1.54 -13.46 35.77
N VAL A 17 -0.49 -12.64 35.82
CA VAL A 17 -0.24 -11.86 37.03
C VAL A 17 -1.19 -10.66 36.94
N CYS A 18 -2.30 -10.72 37.66
CA CYS A 18 -3.21 -9.62 37.86
C CYS A 18 -2.47 -8.55 38.69
N ALA A 19 -1.81 -7.61 38.01
CA ALA A 19 -1.27 -6.41 38.65
C ALA A 19 -2.47 -5.53 39.03
N GLN A 20 -2.67 -5.29 40.31
CA GLN A 20 -3.75 -4.44 40.82
C GLN A 20 -3.44 -2.98 40.41
N THR A 21 -4.31 -2.39 39.58
CA THR A 21 -4.25 -0.97 39.23
C THR A 21 -4.87 -0.15 40.34
N ILE A 22 -4.26 1.00 40.66
CA ILE A 22 -4.84 2.01 41.55
C ILE A 22 -5.14 3.29 40.77
N ARG A 23 -6.07 4.09 41.28
CA ARG A 23 -6.40 5.41 40.77
C ARG A 23 -5.74 6.50 41.61
N LEU A 24 -5.00 7.38 40.94
CA LEU A 24 -4.59 8.65 41.47
C LEU A 24 -5.50 9.72 40.87
N SER A 25 -6.28 10.38 41.74
CA SER A 25 -7.11 11.52 41.36
C SER A 25 -6.75 12.73 42.21
N GLY A 26 -7.09 13.90 41.71
CA GLY A 26 -6.81 15.10 42.50
C GLY A 26 -7.34 16.37 41.87
N LYS A 27 -7.11 17.49 42.61
CA LYS A 27 -7.49 18.81 42.16
C LYS A 27 -6.27 19.75 42.24
N VAL A 28 -6.01 20.46 41.13
CA VAL A 28 -4.93 21.45 41.05
C VAL A 28 -5.52 22.85 41.14
N THR A 29 -5.04 23.65 42.09
CA THR A 29 -5.50 25.03 42.31
C THR A 29 -4.32 25.97 42.48
N ASP A 30 -4.53 27.28 42.32
CA ASP A 30 -3.59 28.28 42.78
C ASP A 30 -3.78 28.54 44.29
N LYS A 31 -2.90 29.33 44.92
CA LYS A 31 -3.02 29.72 46.34
C LYS A 31 -4.30 30.48 46.71
N ARG A 32 -5.02 31.02 45.71
CA ARG A 32 -6.31 31.70 45.93
C ARG A 32 -7.50 30.75 45.77
N GLY A 33 -7.23 29.42 45.54
CA GLY A 33 -8.26 28.40 45.37
C GLY A 33 -8.86 28.35 43.97
N LYS A 34 -8.33 29.10 42.98
CA LYS A 34 -8.79 29.07 41.60
C LYS A 34 -8.25 27.81 40.93
N ALA A 35 -9.10 27.10 40.23
CA ALA A 35 -8.73 25.92 39.45
C ALA A 35 -7.70 26.25 38.37
N ILE A 36 -6.69 25.38 38.22
CA ILE A 36 -5.68 25.48 37.15
C ILE A 36 -6.02 24.43 36.10
N ASP A 37 -6.36 24.89 34.90
CA ASP A 37 -6.63 24.10 33.73
C ASP A 37 -5.32 23.73 33.01
N LEU A 38 -5.27 22.54 32.40
CA LEU A 38 -4.12 22.05 31.63
C LEU A 38 -2.81 21.94 32.41
N ALA A 39 -2.85 21.83 33.74
CA ALA A 39 -1.66 21.48 34.51
C ALA A 39 -1.22 20.06 34.13
N THR A 40 0.06 19.86 33.88
CA THR A 40 0.64 18.57 33.54
C THR A 40 0.96 17.78 34.78
N ILE A 41 0.43 16.56 34.89
CA ILE A 41 0.67 15.63 35.98
C ILE A 41 1.51 14.47 35.48
N VAL A 42 2.67 14.20 36.08
CA VAL A 42 3.59 13.13 35.72
C VAL A 42 3.91 12.27 36.94
N LEU A 43 3.70 10.95 36.81
CA LEU A 43 4.11 9.98 37.82
C LEU A 43 5.44 9.37 37.44
N LYS A 44 6.39 9.33 38.36
CA LYS A 44 7.72 8.75 38.19
C LYS A 44 8.00 7.71 39.27
N ASP A 45 8.77 6.66 38.93
CA ASP A 45 9.28 5.71 39.91
C ASP A 45 10.51 6.29 40.65
N SER A 46 11.07 5.51 41.58
CA SER A 46 12.28 5.88 42.36
C SER A 46 13.53 6.08 41.50
N THR A 47 13.51 5.69 40.23
CA THR A 47 14.61 5.87 39.25
C THR A 47 14.36 7.02 38.29
N GLU A 48 13.38 7.91 38.57
CA GLU A 48 12.96 9.02 37.73
C GLU A 48 12.33 8.59 36.37
N LYS A 49 11.98 7.32 36.22
CA LYS A 49 11.30 6.79 35.01
C LYS A 49 9.81 7.12 35.09
N ILE A 50 9.25 7.66 34.01
CA ILE A 50 7.84 8.00 33.91
C ILE A 50 7.00 6.73 33.89
N LEU A 51 6.02 6.62 34.78
CA LEU A 51 5.04 5.55 34.90
C LEU A 51 3.80 5.84 34.06
N THR A 52 3.24 7.04 34.25
CA THR A 52 2.07 7.56 33.52
C THR A 52 2.01 9.07 33.66
N GLY A 53 1.12 9.72 32.90
CA GLY A 53 0.90 11.16 33.00
C GLY A 53 -0.45 11.56 32.41
N GLY A 54 -0.89 12.78 32.74
CA GLY A 54 -2.14 13.38 32.27
C GLY A 54 -2.16 14.89 32.49
N ILE A 55 -3.30 15.49 32.26
CA ILE A 55 -3.53 16.92 32.45
C ILE A 55 -4.80 17.15 33.31
N SER A 56 -4.85 18.26 34.02
CA SER A 56 -6.06 18.70 34.71
C SER A 56 -7.08 19.29 33.74
N ASP A 57 -8.36 19.12 34.04
CA ASP A 57 -9.47 19.74 33.30
C ASP A 57 -9.73 21.20 33.74
N SER A 58 -10.75 21.83 33.13
CA SER A 58 -11.13 23.24 33.43
C SER A 58 -11.57 23.47 34.88
N THR A 59 -11.89 22.40 35.64
CA THR A 59 -12.20 22.46 37.07
C THR A 59 -10.98 22.21 37.96
N GLY A 60 -9.81 21.98 37.32
CA GLY A 60 -8.56 21.61 37.96
C GLY A 60 -8.48 20.13 38.34
N TYR A 61 -9.47 19.31 37.99
CA TYR A 61 -9.52 17.89 38.33
C TYR A 61 -8.69 17.05 37.37
N PHE A 62 -8.03 16.00 37.90
CA PHE A 62 -7.33 15.00 37.11
C PHE A 62 -7.54 13.59 37.66
N MET A 63 -7.38 12.57 36.83
CA MET A 63 -7.45 11.16 37.22
C MET A 63 -6.49 10.33 36.34
N LEU A 64 -5.67 9.50 37.00
CA LEU A 64 -4.71 8.60 36.36
C LEU A 64 -4.87 7.19 36.92
N GLU A 65 -4.81 6.19 36.06
CA GLU A 65 -4.79 4.77 36.43
C GLU A 65 -3.43 4.17 36.13
N PHE A 66 -2.83 3.47 37.06
CA PHE A 66 -1.52 2.84 36.90
C PHE A 66 -1.30 1.68 37.86
N VAL A 67 -0.28 0.88 37.58
CA VAL A 67 0.19 -0.17 38.50
C VAL A 67 1.25 0.46 39.40
N PRO A 68 1.02 0.57 40.73
CA PRO A 68 1.93 1.27 41.60
C PRO A 68 3.19 0.45 41.86
N PRO A 69 4.39 1.03 41.66
CA PRO A 69 5.61 0.47 42.22
C PRO A 69 5.61 0.68 43.76
N LYS A 70 6.61 0.11 44.47
CA LYS A 70 6.72 0.29 45.93
C LYS A 70 6.82 1.76 46.35
N VAL A 71 7.43 2.58 45.50
CA VAL A 71 7.65 4.02 45.70
C VAL A 71 7.41 4.73 44.39
N PHE A 72 6.68 5.83 44.41
CA PHE A 72 6.49 6.69 43.25
C PHE A 72 6.34 8.17 43.63
N ASN A 73 6.69 9.05 42.70
CA ASN A 73 6.65 10.49 42.82
C ASN A 73 5.62 11.09 41.89
N VAL A 74 4.87 12.08 42.35
CA VAL A 74 3.93 12.86 41.54
C VAL A 74 4.53 14.22 41.32
N HIS A 75 4.72 14.62 40.06
CA HIS A 75 5.14 15.95 39.65
C HIS A 75 3.95 16.62 38.96
N ILE A 76 3.62 17.83 39.40
CA ILE A 76 2.58 18.65 38.78
C ILE A 76 3.18 19.99 38.37
N SER A 77 3.09 20.32 37.09
CA SER A 77 3.63 21.56 36.53
C SER A 77 2.61 22.29 35.65
N CYS A 78 2.64 23.62 35.69
CA CYS A 78 1.85 24.48 34.81
C CYS A 78 2.64 25.72 34.45
N VAL A 79 2.48 26.24 33.23
CA VAL A 79 3.17 27.47 32.78
C VAL A 79 2.76 28.64 33.64
N GLY A 80 3.74 29.34 34.25
CA GLY A 80 3.53 30.45 35.13
C GLY A 80 3.34 30.08 36.60
N TYR A 81 3.57 28.82 36.96
CA TYR A 81 3.49 28.30 38.32
C TYR A 81 4.74 27.51 38.70
N ASP A 82 5.09 27.46 39.98
CA ASP A 82 6.14 26.58 40.49
C ASP A 82 5.69 25.14 40.49
N GLU A 83 6.63 24.21 40.31
CA GLU A 83 6.32 22.78 40.31
C GLU A 83 5.89 22.29 41.70
N TYR A 84 4.84 21.46 41.72
CA TYR A 84 4.40 20.74 42.90
C TYR A 84 4.93 19.31 42.86
N PHE A 85 5.53 18.87 43.96
CA PHE A 85 6.11 17.55 44.12
C PHE A 85 5.51 16.83 45.32
N HIS A 86 5.14 15.55 45.14
CA HIS A 86 4.64 14.71 46.21
C HIS A 86 5.18 13.30 46.10
N HIS A 87 5.70 12.77 47.23
CA HIS A 87 6.32 11.46 47.31
C HIS A 87 5.36 10.47 48.00
N PHE A 88 5.24 9.22 47.42
CA PHE A 88 4.39 8.18 47.94
C PHE A 88 5.19 6.91 48.22
N ASP A 89 5.08 6.39 49.49
CA ASP A 89 5.62 5.12 49.93
C ASP A 89 4.50 4.11 50.15
N ARG A 90 4.52 2.96 49.44
CA ARG A 90 3.64 1.80 49.59
C ARG A 90 2.13 2.09 49.57
N TYR A 91 1.60 2.45 48.43
CA TYR A 91 0.17 2.63 48.26
C TYR A 91 -0.44 1.43 47.51
N THR A 92 -1.56 0.90 48.04
CA THR A 92 -2.35 -0.22 47.45
C THR A 92 -3.82 0.13 47.27
N LYS A 93 -4.21 1.40 47.51
CA LYS A 93 -5.59 1.90 47.39
C LYS A 93 -5.61 3.17 46.55
N ASP A 94 -6.79 3.51 46.05
CA ASP A 94 -7.02 4.78 45.34
C ASP A 94 -6.64 5.97 46.22
N VAL A 95 -6.00 7.00 45.61
CA VAL A 95 -5.46 8.18 46.27
C VAL A 95 -6.08 9.45 45.69
N PHE A 96 -6.39 10.39 46.54
CA PHE A 96 -6.79 11.75 46.15
C PHE A 96 -5.79 12.79 46.65
N ILE A 97 -5.31 13.68 45.74
CA ILE A 97 -4.34 14.75 46.04
C ILE A 97 -4.99 16.09 45.79
N SER A 98 -4.79 17.03 46.75
CA SER A 98 -5.08 18.44 46.53
C SER A 98 -3.75 19.18 46.36
N ALA A 99 -3.45 19.60 45.15
CA ALA A 99 -2.21 20.31 44.82
C ALA A 99 -2.48 21.82 44.67
N SER A 100 -1.76 22.64 45.46
CA SER A 100 -1.79 24.10 45.36
C SER A 100 -0.46 24.58 44.79
N LEU A 101 -0.48 25.27 43.66
CA LEU A 101 0.72 25.78 42.97
C LEU A 101 0.91 27.28 43.25
N ASP A 102 2.15 27.69 43.45
CA ASP A 102 2.56 29.07 43.55
C ASP A 102 2.78 29.71 42.18
N SER A 103 2.41 30.97 42.00
CA SER A 103 2.71 31.68 40.74
C SER A 103 4.21 32.00 40.66
N SER A 104 4.85 31.59 39.59
CA SER A 104 6.28 31.80 39.32
C SER A 104 6.50 32.64 38.09
N ALA A 105 7.51 33.52 38.13
CA ALA A 105 7.93 34.34 36.99
C ALA A 105 9.07 33.70 36.19
N VAL A 106 9.43 32.44 36.45
CA VAL A 106 10.58 31.77 35.82
C VAL A 106 10.17 31.07 34.51
N ASN A 107 10.91 31.31 33.46
CA ASN A 107 10.80 30.57 32.18
C ASN A 107 11.09 29.08 32.38
N LEU A 108 10.06 28.26 32.31
CA LEU A 108 10.17 26.80 32.39
C LEU A 108 10.77 26.24 31.13
N SER A 109 11.78 25.39 31.26
CA SER A 109 12.21 24.48 30.20
C SER A 109 11.08 23.51 29.89
N GLU A 110 10.71 23.43 28.64
CA GLU A 110 9.63 22.60 28.10
C GLU A 110 9.82 21.11 28.48
N VAL A 111 8.98 20.58 29.36
CA VAL A 111 8.91 19.13 29.62
C VAL A 111 8.11 18.50 28.48
N VAL A 112 8.80 17.98 27.52
CA VAL A 112 8.17 17.21 26.41
C VAL A 112 7.76 15.84 26.95
N VAL A 113 6.50 15.67 27.31
CA VAL A 113 5.90 14.36 27.56
C VAL A 113 5.74 13.67 26.22
N THR A 114 6.72 12.89 25.80
CA THR A 114 6.61 12.01 24.65
C THR A 114 5.76 10.80 25.03
N SER A 115 4.45 10.91 24.88
CA SER A 115 3.61 9.72 24.83
C SER A 115 4.09 8.85 23.64
N LYS A 116 4.56 7.63 23.94
CA LYS A 116 4.92 6.67 22.88
C LYS A 116 3.65 6.32 22.12
N MET A 117 3.47 6.90 20.93
CA MET A 117 2.36 6.51 20.06
C MET A 117 2.41 5.01 19.83
N PRO A 118 1.27 4.30 19.93
CA PRO A 118 1.22 2.88 19.60
C PRO A 118 1.65 2.66 18.14
N PHE A 119 2.14 1.47 17.83
CA PHE A 119 2.50 1.12 16.47
C PHE A 119 1.27 1.07 15.57
N ILE A 120 0.19 0.47 16.08
CA ILE A 120 -1.10 0.34 15.40
C ILE A 120 -2.12 1.22 16.13
N ARG A 121 -2.82 2.07 15.39
CA ARG A 121 -3.98 2.82 15.87
C ARG A 121 -5.14 2.57 14.92
N ARG A 122 -6.29 2.19 15.46
CA ARG A 122 -7.54 2.05 14.69
C ARG A 122 -8.31 3.36 14.70
N GLU A 123 -8.65 3.87 13.54
CA GLU A 123 -9.66 4.88 13.31
C GLU A 123 -10.91 4.20 12.74
N ILE A 124 -12.04 4.92 12.66
CA ILE A 124 -13.32 4.30 12.27
C ILE A 124 -13.27 3.60 10.90
N ASP A 125 -12.53 4.14 9.94
CA ASP A 125 -12.47 3.66 8.55
C ASP A 125 -11.07 3.19 8.12
N ARG A 126 -10.05 3.26 8.99
CA ARG A 126 -8.66 2.92 8.65
C ARG A 126 -7.84 2.43 9.82
N VAL A 127 -6.78 1.73 9.49
CA VAL A 127 -5.69 1.41 10.40
C VAL A 127 -4.54 2.36 10.12
N VAL A 128 -4.02 3.00 11.16
CA VAL A 128 -2.88 3.93 11.07
C VAL A 128 -1.66 3.24 11.68
N LEU A 129 -0.62 3.09 10.89
CA LEU A 129 0.66 2.49 11.28
C LEU A 129 1.71 3.59 11.43
N ASN A 130 2.39 3.60 12.57
CA ASN A 130 3.46 4.56 12.83
C ASN A 130 4.71 4.19 12.03
N ALA A 131 5.03 4.96 11.01
CA ALA A 131 6.15 4.68 10.12
C ALA A 131 7.52 4.80 10.79
N GLU A 132 7.67 5.57 11.86
CA GLU A 132 8.94 5.67 12.58
C GLU A 132 9.36 4.35 13.23
N LYS A 133 8.40 3.48 13.56
CA LYS A 133 8.65 2.13 14.08
C LYS A 133 8.94 1.10 12.97
N LEU A 134 8.42 1.31 11.75
CA LEU A 134 8.71 0.48 10.58
C LEU A 134 10.05 0.84 9.93
N ASN A 135 10.41 2.10 9.99
CA ASN A 135 11.45 2.74 9.19
C ASN A 135 12.89 2.46 9.66
N VAL A 136 13.09 1.47 10.50
CA VAL A 136 14.38 1.30 11.19
C VAL A 136 15.48 0.86 10.24
N VAL A 137 15.18 0.05 9.24
CA VAL A 137 16.13 -0.45 8.23
C VAL A 137 15.78 0.01 6.82
N ALA A 138 14.55 0.49 6.60
CA ALA A 138 14.08 0.94 5.31
C ALA A 138 14.87 2.17 4.82
N SER A 139 15.29 2.16 3.57
CA SER A 139 16.00 3.27 2.94
C SER A 139 15.06 4.25 2.26
N ASN A 140 13.94 3.76 1.76
CA ASN A 140 12.96 4.49 0.97
C ASN A 140 11.52 4.08 1.33
N PHE A 141 10.52 4.76 0.75
CA PHE A 141 9.12 4.47 1.02
C PHE A 141 8.71 3.08 0.58
N MET A 142 9.29 2.56 -0.50
CA MET A 142 9.00 1.22 -1.00
C MET A 142 9.47 0.15 -0.02
N ASP A 143 10.65 0.33 0.57
CA ASP A 143 11.14 -0.56 1.62
C ASP A 143 10.21 -0.54 2.84
N VAL A 144 9.67 0.63 3.21
CA VAL A 144 8.70 0.72 4.32
C VAL A 144 7.42 -0.03 3.99
N LEU A 145 6.89 0.08 2.78
CA LEU A 145 5.71 -0.68 2.34
C LEU A 145 5.96 -2.19 2.36
N ASN A 146 7.14 -2.65 1.95
CA ASN A 146 7.56 -4.04 2.05
C ASN A 146 7.52 -4.59 3.49
N HIS A 147 7.73 -3.71 4.48
CA HIS A 147 7.71 -4.07 5.90
C HIS A 147 6.38 -3.72 6.59
N THR A 148 5.37 -3.30 5.82
CA THR A 148 4.07 -2.90 6.35
C THR A 148 3.14 -4.11 6.46
N PRO A 149 2.56 -4.38 7.64
CA PRO A 149 1.64 -5.49 7.86
C PRO A 149 0.50 -5.53 6.86
N GLY A 150 0.21 -6.72 6.31
CA GLY A 150 -0.89 -6.94 5.36
C GLY A 150 -0.67 -6.41 3.94
N ILE A 151 0.48 -5.79 3.66
CA ILE A 151 0.88 -5.34 2.33
C ILE A 151 1.87 -6.34 1.74
N ILE A 152 1.63 -6.75 0.51
CA ILE A 152 2.50 -7.64 -0.26
C ILE A 152 3.07 -6.83 -1.43
N VAL A 153 4.39 -6.75 -1.50
CA VAL A 153 5.12 -6.18 -2.63
C VAL A 153 5.86 -7.30 -3.33
N GLN A 154 5.42 -7.62 -4.53
CA GLN A 154 5.98 -8.70 -5.33
C GLN A 154 5.93 -8.35 -6.82
N ASP A 155 7.00 -8.66 -7.57
CA ASP A 155 7.08 -8.47 -9.02
C ASP A 155 6.69 -7.04 -9.47
N ASP A 156 7.18 -6.03 -8.73
CA ASP A 156 6.88 -4.61 -8.93
C ASP A 156 5.39 -4.24 -8.73
N ALA A 157 4.61 -5.10 -8.07
CA ALA A 157 3.21 -4.85 -7.73
C ALA A 157 3.00 -4.71 -6.22
N ILE A 158 2.11 -3.80 -5.83
CA ILE A 158 1.67 -3.61 -4.45
C ILE A 158 0.24 -4.12 -4.34
N SER A 159 0.03 -5.03 -3.41
CA SER A 159 -1.29 -5.61 -3.16
C SER A 159 -1.57 -5.76 -1.66
N MET A 160 -2.83 -5.93 -1.29
CA MET A 160 -3.22 -6.37 0.04
C MET A 160 -3.56 -7.85 0.03
N LEU A 161 -3.15 -8.54 1.09
CA LEU A 161 -3.40 -9.96 1.25
C LEU A 161 -4.89 -10.28 1.07
N GLY A 162 -5.17 -11.22 0.16
CA GLY A 162 -6.53 -11.67 -0.16
C GLY A 162 -7.44 -10.67 -0.87
N LYS A 163 -7.00 -9.42 -1.11
CA LYS A 163 -7.85 -8.37 -1.70
C LYS A 163 -7.41 -7.94 -3.11
N GLY A 164 -6.13 -8.08 -3.47
CA GLY A 164 -5.61 -7.76 -4.81
C GLY A 164 -5.04 -6.34 -4.93
N LYS A 165 -5.17 -5.73 -6.12
CA LYS A 165 -4.56 -4.44 -6.48
C LYS A 165 -5.12 -3.28 -5.64
N VAL A 166 -4.22 -2.47 -5.06
CA VAL A 166 -4.54 -1.31 -4.20
C VAL A 166 -4.43 0.03 -4.94
N ILE A 167 -5.13 1.03 -4.39
CA ILE A 167 -4.93 2.44 -4.76
C ILE A 167 -3.93 3.06 -3.78
N ILE A 168 -2.90 3.71 -4.28
CA ILE A 168 -1.90 4.39 -3.46
C ILE A 168 -2.19 5.89 -3.46
N LEU A 169 -2.28 6.45 -2.26
CA LEU A 169 -2.39 7.89 -2.05
C LEU A 169 -1.12 8.41 -1.37
N MET A 170 -0.79 9.65 -1.64
CA MET A 170 0.20 10.42 -0.89
C MET A 170 -0.45 11.68 -0.32
N ASN A 171 -0.47 11.79 1.01
CA ASN A 171 -1.14 12.90 1.69
C ASN A 171 -2.61 13.08 1.28
N GLY A 172 -3.32 11.95 1.05
CA GLY A 172 -4.72 11.94 0.65
C GLY A 172 -4.97 12.13 -0.85
N ARG A 173 -3.94 12.30 -1.68
CA ARG A 173 -4.04 12.44 -3.15
C ARG A 173 -3.60 11.17 -3.84
N GLU A 174 -4.36 10.72 -4.83
CA GLU A 174 -4.05 9.52 -5.59
C GLU A 174 -2.81 9.70 -6.46
N LEU A 175 -1.88 8.74 -6.38
CA LEU A 175 -0.75 8.64 -7.28
C LEU A 175 -1.17 7.87 -8.52
N LYS A 176 -1.47 8.59 -9.59
CA LYS A 176 -1.90 8.01 -10.88
C LYS A 176 -0.68 7.59 -11.68
N MET A 177 -0.04 6.54 -11.24
CA MET A 177 1.15 5.95 -11.82
C MET A 177 0.87 4.47 -12.14
N ASP A 178 1.49 3.93 -13.19
CA ASP A 178 1.52 2.48 -13.31
C ASP A 178 2.36 1.86 -12.19
N MET A 179 2.26 0.54 -12.02
CA MET A 179 2.93 -0.10 -10.88
C MET A 179 4.46 0.00 -10.94
N LYS A 180 5.06 -0.02 -12.12
CA LYS A 180 6.53 0.10 -12.29
C LYS A 180 7.01 1.51 -11.97
N GLU A 181 6.30 2.51 -12.47
CA GLU A 181 6.56 3.92 -12.22
C GLU A 181 6.36 4.26 -10.74
N LEU A 182 5.27 3.75 -10.13
CA LEU A 182 4.99 3.90 -8.70
C LEU A 182 6.10 3.28 -7.84
N TYR A 183 6.58 2.08 -8.20
CA TYR A 183 7.68 1.42 -7.54
C TYR A 183 8.94 2.29 -7.59
N SER A 184 9.31 2.78 -8.77
CA SER A 184 10.47 3.65 -8.98
C SER A 184 10.33 4.96 -8.21
N TYR A 185 9.16 5.59 -8.25
CA TYR A 185 8.88 6.82 -7.52
C TYR A 185 9.01 6.64 -6.00
N LEU A 186 8.36 5.64 -5.42
CA LEU A 186 8.43 5.38 -3.98
C LEU A 186 9.83 4.93 -3.53
N SER A 187 10.58 4.27 -4.40
CA SER A 187 11.97 3.89 -4.15
C SER A 187 12.91 5.10 -4.14
N SER A 188 12.61 6.18 -4.84
CA SER A 188 13.38 7.41 -4.83
C SER A 188 13.12 8.29 -3.60
N LEU A 189 12.03 8.06 -2.84
CA LEU A 189 11.66 8.85 -1.68
C LEU A 189 12.29 8.29 -0.40
N PRO A 190 13.03 9.10 0.37
CA PRO A 190 13.69 8.65 1.57
C PRO A 190 12.67 8.33 2.67
N SER A 191 12.84 7.16 3.30
CA SER A 191 11.96 6.66 4.36
C SER A 191 11.80 7.64 5.55
N ASP A 192 12.82 8.46 5.83
CA ASP A 192 12.80 9.45 6.91
C ASP A 192 11.73 10.54 6.75
N ASN A 193 11.24 10.77 5.54
CA ASN A 193 10.16 11.74 5.27
C ASN A 193 8.76 11.17 5.56
N LEU A 194 8.67 9.88 5.85
CA LEU A 194 7.42 9.22 6.15
C LEU A 194 7.01 9.44 7.61
N LYS A 195 5.74 9.80 7.85
CA LYS A 195 5.14 9.95 9.17
C LYS A 195 4.36 8.71 9.57
N GLN A 196 3.42 8.29 8.72
CA GLN A 196 2.52 7.17 8.97
C GLN A 196 2.02 6.58 7.66
N ILE A 197 1.59 5.33 7.72
CA ILE A 197 0.87 4.65 6.64
C ILE A 197 -0.55 4.39 7.13
N GLU A 198 -1.53 4.78 6.33
CA GLU A 198 -2.95 4.54 6.61
C GLU A 198 -3.46 3.46 5.66
N VAL A 199 -3.98 2.38 6.21
CA VAL A 199 -4.50 1.24 5.45
C VAL A 199 -6.02 1.20 5.59
N MET A 200 -6.72 1.33 4.49
CA MET A 200 -8.17 1.25 4.39
C MET A 200 -8.56 0.00 3.64
N THR A 201 -8.90 -1.05 4.36
CA THR A 201 -9.36 -2.33 3.79
C THR A 201 -10.78 -2.24 3.24
N THR A 202 -11.55 -1.31 3.77
CA THR A 202 -12.92 -0.96 3.37
C THR A 202 -13.01 0.56 3.24
N PRO A 203 -12.57 1.16 2.09
CA PRO A 203 -12.55 2.61 1.93
C PRO A 203 -13.94 3.24 1.98
N PRO A 204 -14.09 4.45 2.59
CA PRO A 204 -15.36 5.17 2.62
C PRO A 204 -15.75 5.78 1.27
N SER A 205 -16.98 6.32 1.16
CA SER A 205 -17.62 6.72 -0.11
C SER A 205 -16.97 7.94 -0.79
N ASN A 206 -16.21 8.76 -0.06
CA ASN A 206 -15.49 9.91 -0.60
C ASN A 206 -14.29 9.53 -1.49
N TYR A 207 -13.86 8.26 -1.47
CA TYR A 207 -12.89 7.72 -2.41
C TYR A 207 -13.57 7.10 -3.63
N SER A 208 -12.84 6.97 -4.75
CA SER A 208 -13.34 6.27 -5.93
C SER A 208 -13.84 4.88 -5.56
N ALA A 209 -14.98 4.45 -6.12
CA ALA A 209 -15.45 3.07 -5.94
C ALA A 209 -14.58 2.05 -6.68
N GLU A 210 -13.70 2.49 -7.55
CA GLU A 210 -12.79 1.64 -8.30
C GLU A 210 -11.69 1.03 -7.41
N GLY A 211 -11.31 -0.20 -7.73
CA GLY A 211 -10.29 -0.97 -7.01
C GLY A 211 -10.86 -1.85 -5.90
N ASN A 212 -10.59 -3.14 -5.99
CA ASN A 212 -11.16 -4.17 -5.12
C ASN A 212 -10.49 -4.31 -3.76
N ALA A 213 -9.24 -3.85 -3.64
CA ALA A 213 -8.39 -4.25 -2.54
C ALA A 213 -8.33 -3.26 -1.38
N GLY A 214 -8.69 -2.02 -1.62
CA GLY A 214 -8.55 -0.97 -0.61
C GLY A 214 -7.55 0.11 -0.99
N ILE A 215 -7.22 0.95 -0.02
CA ILE A 215 -6.40 2.13 -0.20
C ILE A 215 -5.25 2.13 0.80
N ILE A 216 -4.06 2.49 0.33
CA ILE A 216 -2.90 2.78 1.18
C ILE A 216 -2.59 4.27 1.03
N ASN A 217 -2.70 5.04 2.11
CA ASN A 217 -2.34 6.45 2.12
C ASN A 217 -1.00 6.64 2.83
N ILE A 218 -0.03 7.12 2.10
CA ILE A 218 1.32 7.43 2.57
C ILE A 218 1.31 8.87 3.07
N VAL A 219 1.46 9.08 4.37
CA VAL A 219 1.44 10.41 4.98
C VAL A 219 2.85 10.86 5.30
N THR A 220 3.28 11.96 4.70
CA THR A 220 4.61 12.52 4.91
C THR A 220 4.67 13.45 6.11
N LYS A 221 5.86 13.68 6.63
CA LYS A 221 6.13 14.64 7.70
C LYS A 221 6.00 16.06 7.16
N LYS A 222 5.37 16.97 7.94
CA LYS A 222 5.23 18.39 7.56
C LYS A 222 6.48 19.19 7.89
N LEU A 223 6.83 20.11 7.01
CA LEU A 223 7.96 20.99 7.19
C LEU A 223 7.65 22.11 8.20
N LYS A 224 8.65 22.51 9.00
CA LYS A 224 8.60 23.76 9.81
C LYS A 224 8.79 24.97 8.90
N ASN A 225 8.38 26.17 9.39
CA ASN A 225 8.68 27.42 8.70
C ASN A 225 10.20 27.64 8.59
N ASN A 226 10.62 28.30 7.50
CA ASN A 226 12.02 28.61 7.18
C ASN A 226 12.91 27.36 7.08
N TYR A 227 12.42 26.36 6.35
CA TYR A 227 13.12 25.13 6.06
C TYR A 227 13.65 25.10 4.62
N ILE A 228 14.89 24.71 4.47
CA ILE A 228 15.49 24.26 3.23
C ILE A 228 16.31 23.00 3.51
N GLY A 229 16.10 21.98 2.74
CA GLY A 229 16.82 20.72 2.89
C GLY A 229 16.35 19.69 1.89
N GLY A 230 16.91 18.52 2.00
CA GLY A 230 16.61 17.44 1.07
C GLY A 230 17.41 16.20 1.38
N ASN A 231 17.43 15.31 0.41
CA ASN A 231 18.10 14.04 0.46
C ASN A 231 18.66 13.69 -0.91
N VAL A 232 19.87 13.16 -0.93
CA VAL A 232 20.46 12.46 -2.08
C VAL A 232 20.53 10.99 -1.72
N SER A 233 20.11 10.13 -2.61
CA SER A 233 20.15 8.68 -2.44
C SER A 233 20.69 7.99 -3.67
N GLU A 234 21.39 6.90 -3.44
CA GLU A 234 21.96 6.01 -4.43
C GLU A 234 21.72 4.58 -4.01
N ARG A 235 21.36 3.70 -4.96
CA ARG A 235 21.18 2.27 -4.72
C ARG A 235 21.74 1.47 -5.89
N LEU A 236 22.77 0.71 -5.61
CA LEU A 236 23.34 -0.26 -6.53
C LEU A 236 22.75 -1.65 -6.23
N SER A 237 22.12 -2.25 -7.21
CA SER A 237 21.56 -3.60 -7.17
C SER A 237 22.40 -4.55 -8.02
N VAL A 238 22.87 -5.64 -7.41
CA VAL A 238 23.75 -6.63 -8.03
C VAL A 238 23.04 -7.97 -8.11
N LYS A 239 22.96 -8.54 -9.30
CA LYS A 239 22.40 -9.87 -9.57
C LYS A 239 23.32 -10.64 -10.51
N LYS A 240 24.03 -11.65 -9.99
CA LYS A 240 25.13 -12.31 -10.73
C LYS A 240 26.11 -11.26 -11.26
N GLU A 241 26.35 -11.21 -12.59
CA GLU A 241 27.19 -10.23 -13.29
C GLU A 241 26.47 -8.92 -13.68
N TYR A 242 25.17 -8.81 -13.44
CA TYR A 242 24.35 -7.69 -13.87
C TYR A 242 24.20 -6.67 -12.75
N LEU A 243 24.24 -5.40 -13.16
CA LEU A 243 24.15 -4.23 -12.28
C LEU A 243 22.95 -3.40 -12.68
N TYR A 244 22.29 -2.85 -11.68
CA TYR A 244 21.24 -1.86 -11.85
C TYR A 244 21.41 -0.78 -10.80
N ASP A 245 21.41 0.46 -11.24
CA ASP A 245 21.69 1.64 -10.43
C ASP A 245 20.50 2.57 -10.40
N ASP A 246 20.13 3.05 -9.20
CA ASP A 246 19.05 4.01 -8.97
C ASP A 246 19.59 5.20 -8.17
N ALA A 247 19.46 6.41 -8.70
CA ALA A 247 19.79 7.64 -8.01
C ALA A 247 18.56 8.52 -7.79
N GLY A 248 18.56 9.26 -6.67
CA GLY A 248 17.46 10.15 -6.32
C GLY A 248 17.90 11.42 -5.62
N LEU A 249 17.28 12.55 -5.98
CA LEU A 249 17.42 13.85 -5.33
C LEU A 249 16.02 14.33 -4.90
N ASN A 250 15.84 14.53 -3.61
CA ASN A 250 14.65 15.18 -3.08
C ASN A 250 15.01 16.52 -2.47
N LEU A 251 14.30 17.56 -2.83
CA LEU A 251 14.46 18.92 -2.32
C LEU A 251 13.15 19.40 -1.70
N GLN A 252 13.24 20.10 -0.57
CA GLN A 252 12.10 20.64 0.14
C GLN A 252 12.43 22.06 0.62
N TYR A 253 11.49 22.95 0.39
CA TYR A 253 11.58 24.35 0.80
C TYR A 253 10.27 24.80 1.41
N LYS A 254 10.37 25.52 2.53
CA LYS A 254 9.22 26.18 3.16
C LYS A 254 9.64 27.50 3.76
N CYS A 255 9.03 28.55 3.31
CA CYS A 255 9.23 29.90 3.85
C CYS A 255 7.88 30.64 3.86
N ASN A 256 7.47 31.07 5.05
CA ASN A 256 6.24 31.82 5.26
C ASN A 256 5.01 31.14 4.59
N LYS A 257 4.58 31.69 3.46
CA LYS A 257 3.37 31.28 2.72
C LYS A 257 3.67 30.24 1.62
N ILE A 258 4.94 29.99 1.32
CA ILE A 258 5.33 29.11 0.22
C ILE A 258 5.88 27.79 0.78
N GLU A 259 5.36 26.68 0.30
CA GLU A 259 5.94 25.35 0.47
C GLU A 259 6.18 24.77 -0.93
N ALA A 260 7.42 24.42 -1.23
CA ALA A 260 7.80 23.84 -2.50
C ALA A 260 8.61 22.57 -2.29
N TYR A 261 8.45 21.61 -3.18
CA TYR A 261 9.17 20.36 -3.15
C TYR A 261 9.49 19.90 -4.58
N SER A 262 10.60 19.21 -4.73
CA SER A 262 10.99 18.59 -5.98
C SER A 262 11.57 17.21 -5.70
N ASN A 263 11.28 16.28 -6.58
CA ASN A 263 11.89 14.95 -6.59
C ASN A 263 12.36 14.64 -8.00
N ILE A 264 13.64 14.29 -8.13
CA ILE A 264 14.25 13.88 -9.39
C ILE A 264 14.87 12.52 -9.11
N GLY A 265 14.56 11.53 -9.92
CA GLY A 265 15.11 10.19 -9.82
C GLY A 265 15.40 9.61 -11.18
N GLY A 266 16.32 8.68 -11.22
CA GLY A 266 16.64 7.94 -12.42
C GLY A 266 17.25 6.61 -12.09
N GLY A 267 17.10 5.66 -13.00
CA GLY A 267 17.73 4.35 -12.89
C GLY A 267 18.19 3.88 -14.24
N LEU A 268 19.25 3.12 -14.23
CA LEU A 268 19.83 2.53 -15.43
C LEU A 268 20.53 1.20 -15.10
N GLY A 269 20.58 0.33 -16.09
CA GLY A 269 21.24 -0.96 -15.95
C GLY A 269 20.38 -2.13 -16.41
N THR A 270 20.94 -3.31 -16.33
CA THR A 270 20.36 -4.53 -16.86
C THR A 270 20.23 -5.60 -15.79
N MET A 271 19.15 -6.37 -15.83
CA MET A 271 18.92 -7.53 -15.00
C MET A 271 18.51 -8.74 -15.84
N GLN A 272 19.03 -9.92 -15.50
CA GLN A 272 18.64 -11.16 -16.13
C GLN A 272 17.48 -11.82 -15.38
N TYR A 273 16.51 -12.33 -16.10
CA TYR A 273 15.37 -13.12 -15.58
C TYR A 273 15.31 -14.47 -16.30
N GLU A 274 15.02 -15.51 -15.53
CA GLU A 274 14.92 -16.89 -16.05
C GLU A 274 13.60 -17.50 -15.60
N ASN A 275 12.92 -18.15 -16.54
CA ASN A 275 11.71 -18.92 -16.26
C ASN A 275 11.65 -20.15 -17.15
N LYS A 276 10.84 -21.14 -16.76
CA LYS A 276 10.55 -22.32 -17.53
C LYS A 276 9.05 -22.50 -17.68
N ASN A 277 8.64 -22.90 -18.87
CA ASN A 277 7.25 -23.23 -19.17
C ASN A 277 7.18 -24.70 -19.58
N TYR A 278 6.19 -25.40 -19.07
CA TYR A 278 5.90 -26.79 -19.44
C TYR A 278 4.46 -26.89 -19.88
N ILE A 279 4.23 -27.50 -21.03
CA ILE A 279 2.87 -27.84 -21.51
C ILE A 279 2.81 -29.34 -21.68
N TYR A 280 2.00 -30.01 -20.88
CA TYR A 280 1.77 -31.45 -20.96
C TYR A 280 0.50 -31.69 -21.79
N TYR A 281 0.66 -32.25 -22.96
CA TYR A 281 -0.41 -32.80 -23.77
C TYR A 281 -0.48 -34.32 -23.58
N PRO A 282 -1.57 -35.02 -23.98
CA PRO A 282 -1.69 -36.46 -23.80
C PRO A 282 -0.58 -37.28 -24.47
N GLN A 283 -0.02 -36.79 -25.57
CA GLN A 283 0.97 -37.53 -26.36
C GLN A 283 2.35 -36.88 -26.43
N GLU A 284 2.49 -35.67 -25.99
CA GLU A 284 3.74 -34.92 -26.08
C GLU A 284 3.89 -33.89 -24.94
N THR A 285 5.12 -33.52 -24.63
CA THR A 285 5.44 -32.50 -23.64
C THR A 285 6.28 -31.41 -24.28
N TRP A 286 5.89 -30.17 -24.07
CA TRP A 286 6.62 -28.98 -24.51
C TRP A 286 7.37 -28.36 -23.35
N ASN A 287 8.68 -28.32 -23.47
CA ASN A 287 9.57 -27.77 -22.43
C ASN A 287 10.23 -26.52 -23.00
N THR A 288 9.89 -25.34 -22.47
CA THR A 288 10.48 -24.07 -22.89
C THR A 288 11.30 -23.49 -21.76
N ALA A 289 12.57 -23.19 -22.00
CA ALA A 289 13.43 -22.42 -21.12
C ALA A 289 13.57 -21.00 -21.68
N ASN A 290 13.29 -19.98 -20.87
CA ASN A 290 13.38 -18.60 -21.26
C ASN A 290 14.47 -17.91 -20.45
N SER A 291 15.32 -17.15 -21.12
CA SER A 291 16.28 -16.24 -20.54
C SER A 291 16.03 -14.83 -21.09
N LYS A 292 15.83 -13.87 -20.21
CA LYS A 292 15.49 -12.49 -20.56
C LYS A 292 16.45 -11.53 -19.91
N LEU A 293 17.19 -10.80 -20.72
CA LEU A 293 17.95 -9.63 -20.30
C LEU A 293 17.02 -8.41 -20.39
N LYS A 294 16.84 -7.70 -19.28
CA LYS A 294 15.92 -6.57 -19.23
C LYS A 294 16.61 -5.34 -18.62
N SER A 295 16.61 -4.24 -19.36
CA SER A 295 16.89 -2.90 -18.84
C SER A 295 15.57 -2.17 -18.55
N ASN A 296 15.56 -1.33 -17.53
CA ASN A 296 14.44 -0.44 -17.21
C ASN A 296 14.99 0.98 -16.98
N ASP A 297 15.67 1.51 -17.98
CA ASP A 297 16.21 2.86 -17.88
C ASP A 297 15.07 3.87 -17.75
N TYR A 298 15.15 4.74 -16.75
CA TYR A 298 14.11 5.74 -16.53
C TYR A 298 14.68 7.04 -15.96
N ILE A 299 13.94 8.11 -16.20
CA ILE A 299 14.08 9.38 -15.50
C ILE A 299 12.70 9.82 -15.03
N LEU A 300 12.63 10.30 -13.80
CA LEU A 300 11.42 10.81 -13.17
C LEU A 300 11.72 12.19 -12.59
N ALA A 301 10.88 13.17 -12.89
CA ALA A 301 10.95 14.49 -12.29
C ALA A 301 9.57 14.90 -11.80
N MET A 302 9.45 15.37 -10.55
CA MET A 302 8.25 15.93 -9.99
C MET A 302 8.57 17.22 -9.25
N ALA A 303 7.76 18.23 -9.42
CA ALA A 303 7.82 19.47 -8.65
C ALA A 303 6.43 19.89 -8.22
N GLY A 304 6.33 20.40 -7.01
CA GLY A 304 5.08 20.93 -6.45
C GLY A 304 5.33 22.23 -5.70
N ILE A 305 4.35 23.08 -5.73
CA ILE A 305 4.32 24.34 -5.01
C ILE A 305 2.94 24.53 -4.38
N ASP A 306 2.91 24.87 -3.10
CA ASP A 306 1.71 25.27 -2.35
C ASP A 306 1.90 26.71 -1.86
N TYR A 307 0.91 27.56 -2.12
CA TYR A 307 0.88 28.94 -1.67
C TYR A 307 -0.29 29.18 -0.72
N MET A 308 -0.01 29.65 0.49
CA MET A 308 -1.02 30.01 1.47
C MET A 308 -1.54 31.42 1.16
N LEU A 309 -2.69 31.51 0.51
CA LEU A 309 -3.39 32.78 0.25
C LEU A 309 -3.73 33.50 1.56
N THR A 310 -4.30 32.74 2.50
CA THR A 310 -4.62 33.16 3.85
C THR A 310 -4.23 32.07 4.87
N LYS A 311 -4.44 32.30 6.17
CA LYS A 311 -4.27 31.23 7.18
C LYS A 311 -5.25 30.04 6.98
N LYS A 312 -6.31 30.26 6.20
CA LYS A 312 -7.42 29.31 5.98
C LYS A 312 -7.57 28.87 4.52
N ALA A 313 -6.79 29.40 3.60
CA ALA A 313 -6.88 29.08 2.19
C ALA A 313 -5.51 28.87 1.57
N SER A 314 -5.36 27.80 0.82
CA SER A 314 -4.17 27.49 0.03
C SER A 314 -4.53 27.06 -1.39
N ILE A 315 -3.67 27.37 -2.31
CA ILE A 315 -3.69 26.89 -3.69
C ILE A 315 -2.34 26.29 -4.01
N GLY A 316 -2.34 25.22 -4.79
CA GLY A 316 -1.09 24.60 -5.18
C GLY A 316 -1.18 23.95 -6.54
N ALA A 317 0.01 23.65 -7.08
CA ALA A 317 0.18 22.94 -8.33
C ALA A 317 1.27 21.88 -8.19
N ILE A 318 1.07 20.75 -8.85
CA ILE A 318 2.07 19.66 -8.95
C ILE A 318 2.21 19.33 -10.43
N MET A 319 3.45 19.20 -10.88
CA MET A 319 3.75 18.68 -12.21
C MET A 319 4.70 17.50 -12.06
N SER A 320 4.51 16.46 -12.85
CA SER A 320 5.44 15.36 -12.96
C SER A 320 5.64 14.96 -14.41
N TYR A 321 6.84 14.54 -14.70
CA TYR A 321 7.26 13.96 -15.96
C TYR A 321 8.01 12.67 -15.68
N SER A 322 7.67 11.61 -16.39
CA SER A 322 8.48 10.40 -16.43
C SER A 322 8.73 9.95 -17.86
N TYR A 323 9.94 9.53 -18.11
CA TYR A 323 10.37 8.83 -19.31
C TYR A 323 10.98 7.51 -18.89
N MET A 324 10.51 6.44 -19.51
CA MET A 324 11.04 5.08 -19.27
C MET A 324 11.32 4.45 -20.63
N ARG A 325 12.45 3.80 -20.73
CA ARG A 325 12.86 3.06 -21.93
C ARG A 325 13.22 1.62 -21.55
N PRO A 326 12.24 0.78 -21.24
CA PRO A 326 12.50 -0.63 -21.05
C PRO A 326 12.94 -1.27 -22.37
N TYR A 327 14.03 -1.98 -22.29
CA TYR A 327 14.58 -2.81 -23.35
C TYR A 327 14.66 -4.26 -22.84
N ALA A 328 14.37 -5.23 -23.68
CA ALA A 328 14.54 -6.60 -23.29
C ALA A 328 14.91 -7.49 -24.49
N ASP A 329 15.99 -8.25 -24.34
CA ASP A 329 16.33 -9.39 -25.18
C ASP A 329 15.87 -10.65 -24.48
N GLU A 330 14.97 -11.40 -25.12
CA GLU A 330 14.49 -12.69 -24.62
C GLU A 330 14.85 -13.79 -25.59
N GLN A 331 15.54 -14.80 -25.09
CA GLN A 331 15.80 -16.04 -25.79
C GLN A 331 15.01 -17.17 -25.17
N SER A 332 14.24 -17.87 -25.97
CA SER A 332 13.44 -19.02 -25.58
C SER A 332 13.88 -20.24 -26.38
N GLU A 333 14.22 -21.33 -25.68
CA GLU A 333 14.54 -22.62 -26.29
C GLU A 333 13.43 -23.62 -25.96
N THR A 334 12.80 -24.22 -26.96
CA THR A 334 11.68 -25.16 -26.82
C THR A 334 12.02 -26.51 -27.39
N PHE A 335 11.86 -27.54 -26.57
CA PHE A 335 11.92 -28.95 -26.94
C PHE A 335 10.53 -29.56 -26.86
N VAL A 336 10.09 -30.19 -27.94
CA VAL A 336 8.89 -31.02 -27.99
C VAL A 336 9.32 -32.45 -27.88
N LEU A 337 8.86 -33.14 -26.85
CA LEU A 337 9.19 -34.52 -26.53
C LEU A 337 7.96 -35.42 -26.69
N SER A 338 8.13 -36.63 -27.22
CA SER A 338 7.08 -37.66 -27.23
C SER A 338 6.80 -38.16 -25.80
N SER A 339 5.73 -38.94 -25.63
CA SER A 339 5.41 -39.61 -24.36
C SER A 339 6.50 -40.57 -23.87
N VAL A 340 7.42 -41.03 -24.75
CA VAL A 340 8.59 -41.86 -24.44
C VAL A 340 9.90 -41.05 -24.38
N ASN A 341 9.80 -39.71 -24.28
CA ASN A 341 10.92 -38.76 -24.22
C ASN A 341 11.79 -38.66 -25.49
N ASP A 342 11.35 -39.17 -26.64
CA ASP A 342 12.02 -38.94 -27.91
C ASP A 342 11.80 -37.49 -28.35
N ARG A 343 12.85 -36.84 -28.85
CA ARG A 343 12.75 -35.48 -29.38
C ARG A 343 11.99 -35.46 -30.70
N LEU A 344 10.84 -34.76 -30.71
CA LEU A 344 10.00 -34.59 -31.90
C LEU A 344 10.35 -33.34 -32.68
N LYS A 345 10.54 -32.22 -31.96
CA LYS A 345 10.86 -30.90 -32.51
C LYS A 345 11.78 -30.12 -31.61
N HIS A 346 12.52 -29.18 -32.20
CA HIS A 346 13.29 -28.15 -31.49
C HIS A 346 13.15 -26.85 -32.25
N PHE A 347 12.93 -25.76 -31.50
CA PHE A 347 13.00 -24.40 -32.04
C PHE A 347 13.47 -23.40 -31.00
N GLU A 348 14.10 -22.36 -31.51
CA GLU A 348 14.55 -21.22 -30.73
C GLU A 348 13.78 -19.99 -31.15
N THR A 349 13.37 -19.17 -30.17
CA THR A 349 12.70 -17.89 -30.40
C THR A 349 13.51 -16.78 -29.77
N PHE A 350 13.85 -15.78 -30.55
CA PHE A 350 14.48 -14.56 -30.15
C PHE A 350 13.47 -13.44 -30.22
N THR A 351 13.29 -12.72 -29.10
CA THR A 351 12.40 -11.56 -29.04
C THR A 351 13.17 -10.35 -28.57
N ASP A 352 13.27 -9.35 -29.44
CA ASP A 352 13.77 -8.03 -29.12
C ASP A 352 12.56 -7.13 -28.82
N PHE A 353 12.52 -6.58 -27.63
CA PHE A 353 11.46 -5.72 -27.14
C PHE A 353 12.04 -4.36 -26.77
N GLN A 354 11.61 -3.32 -27.46
CA GLN A 354 11.91 -1.93 -27.14
C GLN A 354 10.63 -1.17 -26.87
N CYS A 355 10.64 -0.33 -25.85
CA CYS A 355 9.49 0.47 -25.52
C CYS A 355 9.91 1.87 -25.06
N ASP A 356 9.14 2.87 -25.46
CA ASP A 356 9.29 4.26 -25.03
C ASP A 356 8.02 4.69 -24.31
N TYR A 357 8.11 4.94 -23.01
CA TYR A 357 7.03 5.47 -22.19
C TYR A 357 7.27 6.95 -21.89
N ASN A 358 6.35 7.79 -22.29
CA ASN A 358 6.35 9.22 -21.94
C ASN A 358 5.08 9.55 -21.17
N ARG A 359 5.23 10.18 -20.01
CA ARG A 359 4.11 10.57 -19.19
C ARG A 359 4.26 11.95 -18.61
N TYR A 360 3.21 12.72 -18.75
CA TYR A 360 3.06 14.05 -18.16
C TYR A 360 1.84 14.05 -17.27
N ASN A 361 1.98 14.54 -16.05
CA ASN A 361 0.88 14.72 -15.13
C ASN A 361 0.93 16.14 -14.57
N ALA A 362 -0.24 16.81 -14.53
CA ALA A 362 -0.44 18.11 -13.92
C ALA A 362 -1.63 18.04 -12.97
N ASN A 363 -1.45 18.54 -11.75
CA ASN A 363 -2.49 18.68 -10.75
C ASN A 363 -2.59 20.14 -10.30
N LEU A 364 -3.80 20.66 -10.23
CA LEU A 364 -4.14 21.92 -9.58
C LEU A 364 -5.05 21.63 -8.40
N HIS A 365 -4.78 22.24 -7.25
CA HIS A 365 -5.59 22.01 -6.06
C HIS A 365 -5.77 23.28 -5.24
N CYS A 366 -6.91 23.32 -4.56
CA CYS A 366 -7.26 24.39 -3.66
C CYS A 366 -7.88 23.81 -2.39
N THR A 367 -7.49 24.30 -1.23
CA THR A 367 -8.10 23.97 0.05
C THR A 367 -8.53 25.25 0.73
N ILE A 368 -9.79 25.31 1.18
CA ILE A 368 -10.35 26.46 1.91
C ILE A 368 -10.94 25.92 3.21
N ASP A 369 -10.28 26.24 4.34
CA ASP A 369 -10.77 25.91 5.67
C ASP A 369 -11.78 26.96 6.14
N SER A 370 -12.77 26.51 6.90
CA SER A 370 -13.81 27.35 7.50
C SER A 370 -14.72 28.09 6.48
N VAL A 371 -15.10 27.41 5.39
CA VAL A 371 -16.17 27.88 4.52
C VAL A 371 -17.46 27.96 5.37
N GLY A 372 -18.08 29.14 5.42
CA GLY A 372 -19.25 29.38 6.27
C GLY A 372 -18.98 29.19 7.78
N ASN A 373 -17.72 29.28 8.24
CA ASN A 373 -17.23 29.05 9.59
C ASN A 373 -17.34 27.59 10.11
N VAL A 374 -17.80 26.64 9.30
CA VAL A 374 -18.13 25.27 9.74
C VAL A 374 -17.53 24.16 8.91
N GLY A 375 -16.91 24.44 7.73
CA GLY A 375 -16.48 23.37 6.85
C GLY A 375 -15.18 23.62 6.08
N THR A 376 -14.61 22.56 5.51
CA THR A 376 -13.43 22.59 4.63
C THR A 376 -13.82 22.17 3.23
N LEU A 377 -13.49 23.00 2.23
CA LEU A 377 -13.64 22.72 0.82
C LEU A 377 -12.29 22.34 0.23
N ASN A 378 -12.21 21.20 -0.45
CA ASN A 378 -11.07 20.78 -1.25
C ASN A 378 -11.49 20.63 -2.70
N VAL A 379 -10.77 21.25 -3.62
CA VAL A 379 -10.96 21.12 -5.06
C VAL A 379 -9.66 20.63 -5.66
N ASN A 380 -9.74 19.60 -6.51
CA ASN A 380 -8.61 19.05 -7.25
C ASN A 380 -8.98 18.91 -8.70
N ALA A 381 -8.05 19.26 -9.60
CA ALA A 381 -8.13 19.00 -11.02
C ALA A 381 -6.82 18.35 -11.49
N ASP A 382 -6.93 17.23 -12.16
CA ASP A 382 -5.81 16.43 -12.64
C ASP A 382 -5.89 16.26 -14.15
N TYR A 383 -4.78 16.40 -14.83
CA TYR A 383 -4.62 16.04 -16.23
C TYR A 383 -3.41 15.13 -16.40
N LEU A 384 -3.61 14.02 -17.08
CA LEU A 384 -2.58 13.05 -17.40
C LEU A 384 -2.56 12.80 -18.91
N ASN A 385 -1.37 12.84 -19.48
CA ASN A 385 -1.07 12.34 -20.83
C ASN A 385 -0.02 11.24 -20.72
N TYR A 386 -0.28 10.11 -21.35
CA TYR A 386 0.61 8.95 -21.32
C TYR A 386 0.70 8.35 -22.73
N THR A 387 1.90 8.28 -23.25
CA THR A 387 2.19 7.70 -24.58
C THR A 387 3.09 6.50 -24.42
N ILE A 388 2.73 5.39 -25.04
CA ILE A 388 3.45 4.11 -25.07
C ILE A 388 3.72 3.78 -26.53
N GLY A 389 4.98 3.71 -26.91
CA GLY A 389 5.41 3.21 -28.21
C GLY A 389 6.23 1.93 -28.04
N ASP A 390 5.70 0.80 -28.48
CA ASP A 390 6.41 -0.48 -28.41
C ASP A 390 6.96 -0.86 -29.80
N CYS A 391 8.07 -1.59 -29.80
CA CYS A 391 8.57 -2.29 -30.97
C CYS A 391 8.96 -3.70 -30.54
N ILE A 392 8.28 -4.71 -31.08
CA ILE A 392 8.49 -6.12 -30.77
C ILE A 392 8.90 -6.82 -32.04
N ASN A 393 10.13 -7.29 -32.09
CA ASN A 393 10.68 -8.09 -33.18
C ASN A 393 10.87 -9.52 -32.67
N LEU A 394 10.18 -10.48 -33.29
CA LEU A 394 10.21 -11.89 -32.91
C LEU A 394 10.66 -12.74 -34.09
N GLN A 395 11.62 -13.62 -33.84
CA GLN A 395 12.14 -14.56 -34.82
C GLN A 395 12.24 -15.94 -34.20
N THR A 396 11.61 -16.91 -34.85
CA THR A 396 11.72 -18.34 -34.51
C THR A 396 12.45 -19.07 -35.62
N THR A 397 13.35 -19.99 -35.27
CA THR A 397 14.22 -20.74 -36.15
C THR A 397 14.20 -22.23 -35.83
N HIS A 398 14.86 -23.04 -36.65
CA HIS A 398 14.95 -24.52 -36.67
C HIS A 398 13.69 -25.21 -37.24
N ASP A 399 13.07 -26.15 -36.51
CA ASP A 399 11.95 -26.95 -37.02
C ASP A 399 10.70 -26.10 -37.32
N GLU A 400 10.64 -24.88 -36.85
CA GLU A 400 9.60 -23.90 -37.20
C GLU A 400 10.24 -22.55 -37.50
N THR A 401 9.68 -21.84 -38.50
CA THR A 401 10.16 -20.50 -38.85
C THR A 401 9.01 -19.51 -38.80
N LEU A 402 9.17 -18.51 -37.96
CA LEU A 402 8.26 -17.37 -37.86
C LEU A 402 9.09 -16.08 -37.67
N SER A 403 8.78 -15.08 -38.46
CA SER A 403 9.33 -13.77 -38.25
C SER A 403 8.22 -12.73 -38.32
N TYR A 404 8.06 -11.94 -37.28
CA TYR A 404 7.13 -10.82 -37.27
C TYR A 404 7.62 -9.62 -36.51
N LEU A 405 7.14 -8.47 -36.91
CA LEU A 405 7.38 -7.18 -36.28
C LEU A 405 6.05 -6.58 -35.89
N ASN A 406 5.92 -6.17 -34.64
CA ASN A 406 4.74 -5.48 -34.11
C ASN A 406 5.12 -4.11 -33.52
N ARG A 407 4.41 -3.07 -33.92
CA ARG A 407 4.63 -1.69 -33.46
C ARG A 407 3.32 -1.09 -32.93
N PRO A 408 2.85 -1.50 -31.74
CA PRO A 408 1.73 -0.83 -31.12
C PRO A 408 2.12 0.56 -30.61
N ASN A 409 1.22 1.51 -30.78
CA ASN A 409 1.34 2.85 -30.25
C ASN A 409 0.04 3.21 -29.51
N THR A 410 0.16 3.58 -28.24
CA THR A 410 -0.99 3.89 -27.38
C THR A 410 -0.82 5.29 -26.80
N THR A 411 -1.85 6.11 -26.92
CA THR A 411 -1.93 7.41 -26.25
C THR A 411 -3.14 7.44 -25.35
N ILE A 412 -2.93 7.82 -24.08
CA ILE A 412 -3.98 7.91 -23.06
C ILE A 412 -4.04 9.34 -22.52
N HIS A 413 -5.23 9.94 -22.56
CA HIS A 413 -5.51 11.21 -21.94
C HIS A 413 -6.54 10.99 -20.83
N ILE A 414 -6.23 11.47 -19.62
CA ILE A 414 -7.18 11.44 -18.49
C ILE A 414 -7.31 12.85 -17.92
N PHE A 415 -8.54 13.31 -17.82
CA PHE A 415 -8.91 14.52 -17.10
C PHE A 415 -9.81 14.14 -15.93
N GLN A 416 -9.52 14.64 -14.74
CA GLN A 416 -10.36 14.43 -13.56
C GLN A 416 -10.53 15.74 -12.80
N CYS A 417 -11.74 15.94 -12.26
CA CYS A 417 -12.04 17.04 -11.37
C CYS A 417 -12.84 16.52 -10.19
N LYS A 418 -12.47 16.94 -8.98
CA LYS A 418 -13.13 16.52 -7.74
C LYS A 418 -13.29 17.74 -6.81
N ALA A 419 -14.47 17.87 -6.23
CA ALA A 419 -14.77 18.84 -5.20
C ALA A 419 -15.36 18.13 -3.98
N ASP A 420 -14.69 18.26 -2.83
CA ASP A 420 -15.07 17.68 -1.55
C ASP A 420 -15.39 18.78 -0.55
N MET A 421 -16.51 18.67 0.12
CA MET A 421 -16.88 19.51 1.25
C MET A 421 -17.01 18.65 2.50
N GLU A 422 -16.36 19.08 3.57
CA GLU A 422 -16.52 18.50 4.89
C GLU A 422 -17.07 19.55 5.84
N THR A 423 -18.20 19.26 6.50
CA THR A 423 -18.93 20.21 7.33
C THR A 423 -19.25 19.59 8.68
N ALA A 424 -18.90 20.29 9.77
CA ALA A 424 -19.33 19.91 11.11
C ALA A 424 -20.81 20.26 11.31
N ILE A 425 -21.60 19.31 11.80
CA ILE A 425 -23.01 19.49 12.17
C ILE A 425 -23.11 19.35 13.69
N GLY A 426 -23.14 20.48 14.38
CA GLY A 426 -23.03 20.52 15.85
C GLY A 426 -21.70 19.93 16.32
N ASN A 427 -21.69 19.36 17.52
CA ASN A 427 -20.45 18.85 18.17
C ASN A 427 -20.16 17.38 17.87
N ASN A 428 -21.15 16.62 17.38
CA ASN A 428 -21.09 15.16 17.32
C ASN A 428 -21.15 14.60 15.91
N ALA A 429 -21.46 15.41 14.90
CA ALA A 429 -21.60 14.94 13.53
C ALA A 429 -20.67 15.69 12.56
N THR A 430 -20.20 14.96 11.55
CA THR A 430 -19.48 15.51 10.40
C THR A 430 -20.11 14.94 9.14
N LEU A 431 -20.53 15.81 8.23
CA LEU A 431 -21.01 15.46 6.91
C LEU A 431 -19.91 15.77 5.89
N SER A 432 -19.46 14.76 5.18
CA SER A 432 -18.54 14.89 4.03
C SER A 432 -19.32 14.55 2.77
N TYR A 433 -19.32 15.43 1.78
CA TYR A 433 -20.02 15.22 0.51
C TYR A 433 -19.25 15.84 -0.65
N GLY A 434 -19.50 15.36 -1.85
CA GLY A 434 -18.78 15.86 -2.99
C GLY A 434 -19.26 15.30 -4.31
N ILE A 435 -18.60 15.83 -5.35
CA ILE A 435 -18.78 15.41 -6.73
C ILE A 435 -17.43 15.13 -7.36
N ALA A 436 -17.40 14.18 -8.29
CA ALA A 436 -16.22 13.88 -9.08
C ALA A 436 -16.60 13.62 -10.53
N PHE A 437 -15.77 14.09 -11.43
CA PHE A 437 -15.85 13.83 -12.87
C PHE A 437 -14.52 13.24 -13.33
N SER A 438 -14.58 12.21 -14.15
CA SER A 438 -13.41 11.61 -14.81
C SER A 438 -13.73 11.34 -16.26
N GLN A 439 -12.85 11.77 -17.15
CA GLN A 439 -12.87 11.44 -18.57
C GLN A 439 -11.54 10.80 -18.93
N SER A 440 -11.58 9.64 -19.57
CA SER A 440 -10.40 9.02 -20.15
C SER A 440 -10.62 8.71 -21.62
N LYS A 441 -9.62 9.00 -22.44
CA LYS A 441 -9.57 8.66 -23.84
C LYS A 441 -8.30 7.86 -24.10
N THR A 442 -8.46 6.67 -24.64
CA THR A 442 -7.34 5.82 -25.08
C THR A 442 -7.44 5.66 -26.58
N ASP A 443 -6.34 5.93 -27.25
CA ASP A 443 -6.17 5.78 -28.69
C ASP A 443 -5.04 4.79 -28.93
N ASN A 444 -5.32 3.67 -29.55
CA ASN A 444 -4.36 2.62 -29.80
C ASN A 444 -4.35 2.22 -31.26
N SER A 445 -3.19 2.24 -31.86
CA SER A 445 -2.94 1.72 -33.19
C SER A 445 -1.88 0.62 -33.12
N THR A 446 -2.00 -0.40 -33.93
CA THR A 446 -0.98 -1.43 -34.07
C THR A 446 -0.71 -1.73 -35.54
N CYS A 447 0.54 -1.96 -35.85
CA CYS A 447 1.01 -2.38 -37.16
C CYS A 447 1.72 -3.74 -37.01
N TYR A 448 1.14 -4.76 -37.61
CA TYR A 448 1.67 -6.09 -37.67
C TYR A 448 2.23 -6.36 -39.08
N GLU A 449 3.51 -6.69 -39.15
CA GLU A 449 4.17 -7.12 -40.37
C GLU A 449 4.64 -8.56 -40.17
N ARG A 450 4.05 -9.52 -40.88
CA ARG A 450 4.55 -10.88 -40.91
C ARG A 450 5.52 -11.01 -42.08
N ILE A 451 6.81 -11.00 -41.78
CA ILE A 451 7.89 -10.98 -42.80
C ILE A 451 7.88 -12.22 -43.68
N SER A 452 7.42 -13.38 -43.15
CA SER A 452 7.45 -14.67 -43.88
C SER A 452 6.47 -14.78 -45.05
N ASN A 453 5.38 -13.98 -45.11
CA ASN A 453 4.35 -14.06 -46.16
C ASN A 453 3.69 -12.71 -46.53
N ASN A 454 4.36 -11.57 -46.28
CA ASN A 454 3.89 -10.20 -46.56
C ASN A 454 2.44 -9.94 -46.09
N TYR A 455 2.08 -10.43 -44.91
CA TYR A 455 0.77 -10.22 -44.35
C TYR A 455 0.84 -9.08 -43.32
N ASP A 456 0.20 -7.96 -43.64
CA ASP A 456 0.11 -6.79 -42.76
C ASP A 456 -1.28 -6.74 -42.12
N LEU A 457 -1.29 -6.63 -40.83
CA LEU A 457 -2.51 -6.45 -40.06
C LEU A 457 -2.44 -5.14 -39.28
N ASN A 458 -3.07 -4.08 -39.79
CA ASN A 458 -3.19 -2.80 -39.11
C ASN A 458 -4.56 -2.69 -38.47
N ASP A 459 -4.63 -2.28 -37.21
CA ASP A 459 -5.89 -1.98 -36.55
C ASP A 459 -5.75 -0.72 -35.71
N HIS A 460 -6.87 -0.08 -35.47
CA HIS A 460 -6.97 1.13 -34.66
C HIS A 460 -8.20 1.02 -33.76
N PHE A 461 -7.96 1.10 -32.45
CA PHE A 461 -8.96 0.97 -31.40
C PHE A 461 -8.99 2.21 -30.54
N VAL A 462 -10.13 2.87 -30.49
CA VAL A 462 -10.37 4.05 -29.63
C VAL A 462 -11.35 3.69 -28.54
N TYR A 463 -11.00 3.99 -27.29
CA TYR A 463 -11.84 3.76 -26.14
C TYR A 463 -11.99 5.02 -25.31
N ASN A 464 -13.24 5.43 -25.04
CA ASN A 464 -13.57 6.57 -24.23
C ASN A 464 -14.39 6.12 -23.01
N GLU A 465 -14.07 6.66 -21.86
CA GLU A 465 -14.80 6.44 -20.63
C GLU A 465 -15.05 7.77 -19.91
N ASP A 466 -16.33 8.09 -19.68
CA ASP A 466 -16.78 9.23 -18.90
C ASP A 466 -17.47 8.74 -17.64
N ILE A 467 -17.04 9.20 -16.44
CA ILE A 467 -17.64 8.83 -15.16
C ILE A 467 -18.00 10.11 -14.41
N ILE A 468 -19.25 10.20 -13.97
CA ILE A 468 -19.73 11.23 -13.05
C ILE A 468 -20.13 10.54 -11.75
N ALA A 469 -19.66 11.06 -10.62
CA ALA A 469 -19.97 10.52 -9.32
C ALA A 469 -20.43 11.62 -8.35
N SER A 470 -21.35 11.24 -7.46
CA SER A 470 -21.71 12.03 -6.29
C SER A 470 -21.71 11.12 -5.06
N TYR A 471 -21.34 11.68 -3.89
CA TYR A 471 -21.24 10.91 -2.66
C TYR A 471 -21.49 11.79 -1.44
N ALA A 472 -21.92 11.10 -0.37
CA ALA A 472 -22.07 11.68 0.95
C ALA A 472 -21.70 10.65 2.02
N ASP A 473 -20.98 11.07 3.06
CA ASP A 473 -20.63 10.31 4.25
C ASP A 473 -21.06 11.09 5.49
N LEU A 474 -21.86 10.49 6.36
CA LEU A 474 -22.23 11.04 7.66
C LEU A 474 -21.49 10.27 8.76
N LYS A 475 -20.54 10.95 9.40
CA LYS A 475 -19.88 10.47 10.62
C LYS A 475 -20.61 11.03 11.82
N TYR A 476 -20.97 10.16 12.78
CA TYR A 476 -21.74 10.53 13.95
C TYR A 476 -21.17 9.86 15.21
N ARG A 477 -20.85 10.67 16.22
CA ARG A 477 -20.40 10.22 17.53
C ARG A 477 -21.61 10.15 18.47
N LEU A 478 -22.11 8.93 18.66
CA LEU A 478 -23.26 8.66 19.54
C LEU A 478 -22.87 8.90 21.02
N SER A 479 -21.64 8.59 21.39
CA SER A 479 -21.09 8.80 22.72
C SER A 479 -19.57 8.79 22.67
N ASN A 480 -18.88 8.97 23.81
CA ASN A 480 -17.41 8.84 23.87
C ASN A 480 -16.91 7.42 23.51
N LYS A 481 -17.81 6.41 23.52
CA LYS A 481 -17.47 5.03 23.19
C LYS A 481 -17.92 4.61 21.80
N TRP A 482 -19.02 5.16 21.29
CA TRP A 482 -19.62 4.75 20.03
C TRP A 482 -19.44 5.82 18.94
N GLU A 483 -18.86 5.41 17.85
CA GLU A 483 -18.73 6.21 16.64
C GLU A 483 -19.25 5.42 15.44
N THR A 484 -20.03 6.09 14.57
CA THR A 484 -20.59 5.50 13.35
C THR A 484 -20.28 6.38 12.14
N LYS A 485 -20.15 5.76 10.97
CA LYS A 485 -20.03 6.46 9.69
C LYS A 485 -20.81 5.71 8.63
N PHE A 486 -21.74 6.38 7.98
CA PHE A 486 -22.55 5.83 6.89
C PHE A 486 -22.31 6.66 5.64
N GLY A 487 -22.06 5.98 4.53
CA GLY A 487 -21.79 6.64 3.27
C GLY A 487 -22.49 5.98 2.10
N ILE A 488 -22.75 6.77 1.08
CA ILE A 488 -23.26 6.31 -0.20
C ILE A 488 -22.56 7.06 -1.34
N ARG A 489 -22.20 6.33 -2.38
CA ARG A 489 -21.67 6.87 -3.61
C ARG A 489 -22.47 6.35 -4.78
N GLY A 490 -22.91 7.23 -5.69
CA GLY A 490 -23.50 6.90 -6.98
C GLY A 490 -22.51 7.24 -8.10
N GLU A 491 -22.30 6.33 -9.03
CA GLU A 491 -21.51 6.56 -10.23
C GLU A 491 -22.33 6.29 -11.48
N TYR A 492 -22.33 7.23 -12.41
CA TYR A 492 -22.86 7.06 -13.77
C TYR A 492 -21.69 7.04 -14.74
N GLY A 493 -21.55 5.93 -15.45
CA GLY A 493 -20.49 5.68 -16.42
C GLY A 493 -21.03 5.56 -17.85
N LYS A 494 -20.33 6.17 -18.80
CA LYS A 494 -20.50 5.97 -20.23
C LYS A 494 -19.21 5.41 -20.79
N LEU A 495 -19.29 4.26 -21.44
CA LEU A 495 -18.20 3.52 -22.03
C LEU A 495 -18.44 3.43 -23.53
N ASP A 496 -17.47 3.83 -24.34
CA ASP A 496 -17.59 3.93 -25.79
C ASP A 496 -16.32 3.38 -26.46
N GLY A 497 -16.37 2.18 -27.01
CA GLY A 497 -15.27 1.50 -27.68
C GLY A 497 -15.53 1.35 -29.18
N ASN A 498 -14.56 1.73 -29.99
CA ASN A 498 -14.65 1.67 -31.45
C ASN A 498 -13.38 1.03 -32.04
N SER A 499 -13.54 -0.12 -32.70
CA SER A 499 -12.51 -0.74 -33.53
C SER A 499 -12.80 -0.39 -34.99
N ILE A 500 -11.90 0.34 -35.61
CA ILE A 500 -12.08 0.87 -36.97
C ILE A 500 -12.02 -0.27 -37.99
N LYS A 501 -11.07 -1.16 -37.85
CA LYS A 501 -10.89 -2.30 -38.80
C LYS A 501 -12.07 -3.23 -38.80
N TRP A 502 -12.54 -3.64 -37.62
CA TRP A 502 -13.63 -4.59 -37.48
C TRP A 502 -15.00 -3.93 -37.59
N ASN A 503 -15.05 -2.59 -37.80
CA ASN A 503 -16.26 -1.77 -37.77
C ASN A 503 -17.19 -2.15 -36.59
N LYS A 504 -16.58 -2.42 -35.44
CA LYS A 504 -17.29 -2.78 -34.21
C LYS A 504 -17.33 -1.59 -33.28
N HIS A 505 -18.53 -1.13 -32.98
CA HIS A 505 -18.81 -0.09 -32.03
C HIS A 505 -19.58 -0.64 -30.85
N SER A 506 -19.10 -0.42 -29.64
CA SER A 506 -19.76 -0.83 -28.41
C SER A 506 -19.95 0.38 -27.49
N LYS A 507 -21.22 0.68 -27.18
CA LYS A 507 -21.55 1.76 -26.27
C LYS A 507 -22.37 1.22 -25.10
N LYS A 508 -21.91 1.47 -23.89
CA LYS A 508 -22.57 1.00 -22.66
C LYS A 508 -22.78 2.19 -21.70
N TYR A 509 -23.93 2.19 -21.04
CA TYR A 509 -24.24 3.10 -19.94
C TYR A 509 -24.47 2.30 -18.69
N GLN A 510 -23.94 2.73 -17.57
CA GLN A 510 -24.03 2.01 -16.32
C GLN A 510 -24.23 2.98 -15.17
N PHE A 511 -25.17 2.66 -14.29
CA PHE A 511 -25.36 3.36 -13.02
C PHE A 511 -25.18 2.36 -11.88
N ASP A 512 -24.30 2.70 -10.92
CA ASP A 512 -24.00 1.87 -9.78
C ASP A 512 -24.06 2.65 -8.48
N LEU A 513 -24.52 1.98 -7.41
CA LEU A 513 -24.52 2.49 -6.04
C LEU A 513 -23.55 1.71 -5.17
N PHE A 514 -22.78 2.41 -4.36
CA PHE A 514 -21.75 1.88 -3.48
C PHE A 514 -21.99 2.35 -2.05
N PRO A 515 -22.82 1.64 -1.27
CA PRO A 515 -23.02 1.93 0.14
C PRO A 515 -21.81 1.51 0.96
N THR A 516 -21.52 2.28 2.02
CA THR A 516 -20.52 1.97 3.04
C THR A 516 -21.13 2.19 4.44
N ALA A 517 -20.71 1.35 5.40
CA ALA A 517 -21.08 1.52 6.78
C ALA A 517 -19.92 1.14 7.69
N PHE A 518 -19.72 1.90 8.75
CA PHE A 518 -18.69 1.67 9.76
C PHE A 518 -19.26 1.93 11.13
N ILE A 519 -18.95 1.05 12.07
CA ILE A 519 -19.32 1.15 13.47
C ILE A 519 -18.06 0.88 14.28
N SER A 520 -17.73 1.76 15.22
CA SER A 520 -16.62 1.59 16.14
C SER A 520 -17.08 1.72 17.57
N TYR A 521 -16.63 0.82 18.42
CA TYR A 521 -16.87 0.82 19.85
C TYR A 521 -15.56 0.81 20.62
N ASN A 522 -15.27 1.91 21.30
CA ASN A 522 -14.09 2.07 22.14
C ASN A 522 -14.39 1.53 23.54
N LEU A 523 -13.88 0.35 23.86
CA LEU A 523 -13.97 -0.25 25.18
C LEU A 523 -13.24 0.63 26.22
N ASN A 524 -12.03 1.08 25.85
CA ASN A 524 -11.20 2.06 26.54
C ASN A 524 -10.23 2.70 25.52
N VAL A 525 -9.25 3.50 25.99
CA VAL A 525 -8.29 4.23 25.12
C VAL A 525 -7.48 3.33 24.18
N ASP A 526 -7.17 2.08 24.61
CA ASP A 526 -6.33 1.16 23.87
C ASP A 526 -7.09 0.00 23.20
N ASN A 527 -8.41 -0.13 23.45
CA ASN A 527 -9.22 -1.25 23.00
C ASN A 527 -10.39 -0.79 22.15
N THR A 528 -10.42 -1.18 20.89
CA THR A 528 -11.45 -0.81 19.93
C THR A 528 -12.00 -2.05 19.23
N LEU A 529 -13.31 -2.20 19.20
CA LEU A 529 -14.04 -3.09 18.30
C LEU A 529 -14.56 -2.28 17.12
N SER A 530 -14.44 -2.79 15.91
CA SER A 530 -15.02 -2.12 14.75
C SER A 530 -15.62 -3.12 13.77
N TRP A 531 -16.66 -2.68 13.08
CA TRP A 531 -17.32 -3.40 12.01
C TRP A 531 -17.50 -2.48 10.82
N SER A 532 -17.23 -2.99 9.61
CA SER A 532 -17.37 -2.24 8.37
C SER A 532 -17.98 -3.07 7.27
N ILE A 533 -18.72 -2.40 6.39
CA ILE A 533 -19.24 -2.94 5.14
C ILE A 533 -18.91 -1.96 4.01
N SER A 534 -18.53 -2.49 2.85
CA SER A 534 -18.34 -1.70 1.64
C SER A 534 -18.74 -2.46 0.38
N SER A 535 -19.16 -1.70 -0.62
CA SER A 535 -19.36 -2.16 -2.00
C SER A 535 -18.40 -1.42 -2.93
N ARG A 536 -17.77 -2.14 -3.85
CA ARG A 536 -16.78 -1.58 -4.79
C ARG A 536 -16.89 -2.20 -6.17
N ILE A 537 -16.24 -1.59 -7.15
CA ILE A 537 -16.19 -2.05 -8.53
C ILE A 537 -14.71 -2.12 -9.00
N ASN A 538 -14.40 -3.09 -9.84
CA ASN A 538 -13.15 -3.14 -10.60
C ASN A 538 -13.51 -3.16 -12.08
N ARG A 539 -13.22 -2.08 -12.78
CA ARG A 539 -13.43 -1.99 -14.21
C ARG A 539 -12.29 -2.67 -14.95
N PRO A 540 -12.55 -3.33 -16.09
CA PRO A 540 -11.48 -3.86 -16.92
C PRO A 540 -10.49 -2.74 -17.28
N SER A 541 -9.20 -3.05 -17.22
CA SER A 541 -8.20 -2.11 -17.72
C SER A 541 -8.25 -2.03 -19.25
N TYR A 542 -7.70 -0.98 -19.81
CA TYR A 542 -7.59 -0.85 -21.27
C TYR A 542 -6.88 -2.07 -21.90
N VAL A 543 -5.80 -2.55 -21.29
CA VAL A 543 -5.05 -3.73 -21.77
C VAL A 543 -5.92 -4.98 -21.75
N ASP A 544 -6.80 -5.13 -20.76
CA ASP A 544 -7.68 -6.29 -20.65
C ASP A 544 -8.75 -6.33 -21.74
N ILE A 545 -9.23 -5.17 -22.21
CA ILE A 545 -10.27 -5.08 -23.26
C ILE A 545 -9.72 -4.95 -24.68
N ASN A 546 -8.43 -4.71 -24.83
CA ASN A 546 -7.78 -4.55 -26.13
C ASN A 546 -7.78 -5.89 -26.90
N PRO A 547 -8.50 -6.02 -28.03
CA PRO A 547 -8.64 -7.30 -28.74
C PRO A 547 -7.42 -7.67 -29.57
N PHE A 548 -6.37 -6.87 -29.53
CA PHE A 548 -5.18 -7.14 -30.35
C PHE A 548 -4.45 -8.37 -29.85
N THR A 549 -4.03 -9.19 -30.81
CA THR A 549 -3.26 -10.40 -30.52
C THR A 549 -1.77 -10.09 -30.58
N THR A 550 -1.04 -10.46 -29.54
CA THR A 550 0.42 -10.39 -29.49
C THR A 550 0.98 -11.80 -29.46
N TYR A 551 1.93 -12.12 -30.32
CA TYR A 551 2.64 -13.39 -30.30
C TYR A 551 3.77 -13.33 -29.28
N ILE A 552 3.79 -14.27 -28.34
CA ILE A 552 4.90 -14.48 -27.39
C ILE A 552 5.92 -15.43 -28.04
N ASN A 553 5.42 -16.43 -28.77
CA ASN A 553 6.17 -17.33 -29.66
C ASN A 553 5.21 -17.92 -30.70
N THR A 554 5.67 -18.86 -31.55
CA THR A 554 4.84 -19.52 -32.59
C THR A 554 3.56 -20.16 -32.06
N HIS A 555 3.56 -20.60 -30.80
CA HIS A 555 2.48 -21.39 -30.20
C HIS A 555 1.83 -20.74 -29.00
N THR A 556 2.28 -19.54 -28.60
CA THR A 556 1.71 -18.81 -27.47
C THR A 556 1.34 -17.39 -27.88
N ILE A 557 0.07 -17.08 -27.75
CA ILE A 557 -0.49 -15.76 -28.07
C ILE A 557 -1.12 -15.13 -26.82
N GLN A 558 -1.14 -13.82 -26.78
CA GLN A 558 -1.83 -13.03 -25.76
C GLN A 558 -2.85 -12.13 -26.45
N THR A 559 -4.06 -12.03 -25.88
CA THR A 559 -5.12 -11.14 -26.37
C THR A 559 -6.02 -10.70 -25.22
N GLY A 560 -6.54 -9.47 -25.27
CA GLY A 560 -7.56 -9.03 -24.34
C GLY A 560 -8.97 -9.42 -24.80
N ASN A 561 -9.97 -9.07 -23.99
CA ASN A 561 -11.37 -9.40 -24.23
C ASN A 561 -12.27 -8.15 -24.13
N PRO A 562 -12.76 -7.62 -25.26
CA PRO A 562 -13.60 -6.42 -25.30
C PRO A 562 -15.00 -6.62 -24.65
N ASN A 563 -15.38 -7.88 -24.36
CA ASN A 563 -16.67 -8.22 -23.76
C ASN A 563 -16.64 -8.24 -22.23
N LEU A 564 -15.50 -7.98 -21.62
CA LEU A 564 -15.37 -7.96 -20.16
C LEU A 564 -16.41 -7.09 -19.48
N LEU A 565 -16.93 -7.61 -18.37
CA LEU A 565 -17.85 -6.92 -17.50
C LEU A 565 -17.10 -6.47 -16.24
N PRO A 566 -17.48 -5.34 -15.64
CA PRO A 566 -16.92 -4.91 -14.38
C PRO A 566 -17.17 -5.94 -13.28
N GLU A 567 -16.15 -6.18 -12.48
CA GLU A 567 -16.24 -7.00 -11.29
C GLU A 567 -16.81 -6.20 -10.12
N LYS A 568 -17.80 -6.75 -9.39
CA LYS A 568 -18.38 -6.14 -8.20
C LYS A 568 -17.96 -6.90 -6.95
N THR A 569 -17.47 -6.15 -5.97
CA THR A 569 -16.98 -6.69 -4.69
C THR A 569 -17.80 -6.14 -3.54
N TYR A 570 -18.23 -7.02 -2.64
CA TYR A 570 -18.90 -6.70 -1.38
C TYR A 570 -18.05 -7.27 -0.25
N SER A 571 -17.68 -6.44 0.70
CA SER A 571 -16.81 -6.82 1.82
C SER A 571 -17.47 -6.45 3.15
N SER A 572 -17.34 -7.34 4.13
CA SER A 572 -17.70 -7.09 5.53
C SER A 572 -16.51 -7.51 6.39
N GLU A 573 -16.07 -6.65 7.30
CA GLU A 573 -14.93 -6.88 8.17
C GLU A 573 -15.26 -6.51 9.60
N PHE A 574 -15.03 -7.43 10.53
CA PHE A 574 -15.07 -7.20 11.97
C PHE A 574 -13.63 -7.20 12.50
N SER A 575 -13.26 -6.24 13.31
CA SER A 575 -11.91 -6.17 13.87
C SER A 575 -11.88 -5.77 15.34
N TYR A 576 -10.89 -6.29 16.05
CA TYR A 576 -10.56 -5.96 17.43
C TYR A 576 -9.10 -5.49 17.49
N THR A 577 -8.87 -4.32 18.04
CA THR A 577 -7.51 -3.77 18.22
C THR A 577 -7.29 -3.50 19.71
N LYS A 578 -6.16 -3.98 20.24
CA LYS A 578 -5.72 -3.74 21.62
C LYS A 578 -4.24 -3.38 21.63
N GLY A 579 -3.94 -2.10 21.83
CA GLY A 579 -2.54 -1.61 21.77
C GLY A 579 -1.87 -2.00 20.44
N ASN A 580 -0.86 -2.86 20.50
CA ASN A 580 -0.12 -3.34 19.32
C ASN A 580 -0.68 -4.65 18.70
N LEU A 581 -1.80 -5.17 19.17
CA LEU A 581 -2.48 -6.35 18.63
C LEU A 581 -3.69 -5.91 17.81
N SER A 582 -3.83 -6.46 16.60
CA SER A 582 -5.02 -6.33 15.76
C SER A 582 -5.46 -7.72 15.30
N LEU A 583 -6.74 -8.02 15.47
CA LEU A 583 -7.40 -9.22 14.99
C LEU A 583 -8.50 -8.79 14.03
N SER A 584 -8.66 -9.45 12.89
CA SER A 584 -9.80 -9.22 12.02
C SER A 584 -10.36 -10.50 11.43
N ALA A 585 -11.67 -10.49 11.18
CA ALA A 585 -12.39 -11.53 10.46
C ALA A 585 -13.16 -10.87 9.32
N SER A 586 -13.01 -11.35 8.10
CA SER A 586 -13.68 -10.75 6.95
C SER A 586 -14.34 -11.76 6.03
N VAL A 587 -15.37 -11.27 5.33
CA VAL A 587 -16.03 -11.97 4.22
C VAL A 587 -16.02 -11.06 3.02
N THR A 588 -15.51 -11.55 1.91
CA THR A 588 -15.46 -10.83 0.63
C THR A 588 -16.16 -11.67 -0.45
N LEU A 589 -17.13 -11.06 -1.12
CA LEU A 589 -17.88 -11.64 -2.23
C LEU A 589 -17.51 -10.89 -3.52
N ARG A 590 -17.01 -11.61 -4.50
CA ARG A 590 -16.62 -11.04 -5.81
C ARG A 590 -17.43 -11.70 -6.92
N ASN A 591 -18.15 -10.90 -7.68
CA ASN A 591 -18.96 -11.33 -8.81
C ASN A 591 -18.31 -10.91 -10.13
N LYS A 592 -18.36 -11.76 -11.13
CA LYS A 592 -17.74 -11.49 -12.44
C LYS A 592 -16.25 -11.18 -12.30
N VAL A 593 -15.52 -12.03 -11.57
CA VAL A 593 -14.09 -11.83 -11.29
C VAL A 593 -13.33 -11.76 -12.61
N ILE A 594 -12.62 -10.64 -12.80
CA ILE A 594 -11.70 -10.45 -13.93
C ILE A 594 -10.43 -11.22 -13.59
N SER A 595 -10.13 -12.25 -14.36
CA SER A 595 -9.01 -13.13 -14.09
C SER A 595 -8.28 -13.51 -15.37
N SER A 596 -6.96 -13.65 -15.29
CA SER A 596 -6.17 -14.25 -16.36
C SER A 596 -6.64 -15.67 -16.58
N TYR A 597 -6.90 -16.02 -17.82
CA TYR A 597 -7.37 -17.32 -18.25
C TYR A 597 -6.47 -17.85 -19.36
N THR A 598 -5.98 -19.06 -19.17
CA THR A 598 -5.16 -19.75 -20.18
C THR A 598 -6.02 -20.80 -20.86
N SER A 599 -6.21 -20.66 -22.15
CA SER A 599 -6.88 -21.64 -23.00
C SER A 599 -5.85 -22.34 -23.87
N ILE A 600 -5.93 -23.65 -23.96
CA ILE A 600 -5.03 -24.47 -24.76
C ILE A 600 -5.85 -25.20 -25.82
N ASP A 601 -5.57 -24.94 -27.11
CA ASP A 601 -6.11 -25.71 -28.23
C ASP A 601 -5.21 -26.94 -28.45
N PRO A 602 -5.66 -28.16 -28.11
CA PRO A 602 -4.82 -29.35 -28.21
C PRO A 602 -4.60 -29.81 -29.66
N ILE A 603 -5.42 -29.34 -30.60
CA ILE A 603 -5.32 -29.70 -32.02
C ILE A 603 -4.32 -28.81 -32.73
N ARG A 604 -4.49 -27.49 -32.60
CA ARG A 604 -3.61 -26.46 -33.19
C ARG A 604 -2.32 -26.25 -32.42
N LYS A 605 -2.25 -26.77 -31.19
CA LYS A 605 -1.12 -26.55 -30.24
C LYS A 605 -0.88 -25.08 -29.96
N ILE A 606 -1.96 -24.30 -29.81
CA ILE A 606 -1.90 -22.88 -29.50
C ILE A 606 -2.36 -22.67 -28.07
N THR A 607 -1.50 -22.02 -27.29
CA THR A 607 -1.82 -21.51 -25.95
C THR A 607 -2.23 -20.05 -26.07
N THR A 608 -3.45 -19.74 -25.64
CA THR A 608 -3.97 -18.37 -25.61
C THR A 608 -4.01 -17.88 -24.17
N LEU A 609 -3.25 -16.84 -23.88
CA LEU A 609 -3.30 -16.09 -22.63
C LEU A 609 -4.29 -14.94 -22.80
N THR A 610 -5.37 -14.93 -22.04
CA THR A 610 -6.41 -13.90 -22.12
C THR A 610 -6.94 -13.54 -20.74
N VAL A 611 -7.87 -12.61 -20.68
CA VAL A 611 -8.55 -12.20 -19.47
C VAL A 611 -10.05 -12.36 -19.66
N ASP A 612 -10.73 -12.97 -18.69
CA ASP A 612 -12.18 -13.12 -18.78
C ASP A 612 -12.87 -13.14 -17.41
N ASN A 613 -14.20 -12.99 -17.40
CA ASN A 613 -15.04 -13.08 -16.21
C ASN A 613 -15.39 -14.55 -15.90
N VAL A 614 -14.41 -15.37 -15.57
CA VAL A 614 -14.55 -16.83 -15.50
C VAL A 614 -15.22 -17.36 -14.24
N MET A 615 -15.32 -16.56 -13.16
CA MET A 615 -15.78 -17.07 -11.85
C MET A 615 -16.47 -16.04 -10.99
N LYS A 616 -17.21 -16.58 -9.98
CA LYS A 616 -17.58 -15.90 -8.72
C LYS A 616 -16.67 -16.41 -7.60
N LYS A 617 -16.23 -15.53 -6.73
CA LYS A 617 -15.30 -15.86 -5.64
C LYS A 617 -15.87 -15.39 -4.30
N LYS A 618 -15.90 -16.29 -3.30
CA LYS A 618 -16.16 -15.96 -1.90
C LYS A 618 -14.90 -16.24 -1.12
N MET A 619 -14.50 -15.30 -0.28
CA MET A 619 -13.34 -15.47 0.57
C MET A 619 -13.71 -15.15 2.01
N TYR A 620 -13.32 -16.03 2.91
CA TYR A 620 -13.41 -15.87 4.36
C TYR A 620 -12.00 -15.77 4.89
N SER A 621 -11.65 -14.73 5.62
CA SER A 621 -10.32 -14.60 6.23
C SER A 621 -10.41 -14.32 7.72
N PHE A 622 -9.38 -14.79 8.42
CA PHE A 622 -9.06 -14.42 9.80
C PHE A 622 -7.61 -13.98 9.84
N ASP A 623 -7.38 -12.75 10.28
CA ASP A 623 -6.08 -12.10 10.21
C ASP A 623 -5.64 -11.67 11.62
N VAL A 624 -4.36 -11.82 11.90
CA VAL A 624 -3.70 -11.45 13.16
C VAL A 624 -2.49 -10.62 12.84
N SER A 625 -2.36 -9.45 13.46
CA SER A 625 -1.17 -8.61 13.39
C SER A 625 -0.73 -8.23 14.81
N TYR A 626 0.53 -8.44 15.13
CA TYR A 626 1.10 -8.11 16.43
C TYR A 626 2.47 -7.45 16.29
N TYR A 627 2.67 -6.33 16.98
CA TYR A 627 3.94 -5.64 17.05
C TYR A 627 4.52 -5.68 18.46
N PHE A 628 5.73 -6.20 18.59
CA PHE A 628 6.46 -6.33 19.83
C PHE A 628 7.65 -5.38 19.86
N ASP A 629 7.74 -4.49 20.86
CA ASP A 629 8.83 -3.52 21.03
C ASP A 629 9.22 -3.27 22.50
N LYS A 630 9.05 -4.28 23.34
CA LYS A 630 9.34 -4.16 24.77
C LYS A 630 10.84 -4.03 25.07
N PHE A 631 11.71 -4.60 24.23
CA PHE A 631 13.15 -4.55 24.40
C PHE A 631 13.77 -3.39 23.62
N SER A 632 14.77 -2.73 24.19
CA SER A 632 15.48 -1.64 23.51
C SER A 632 16.32 -2.13 22.32
N TRP A 633 16.78 -3.38 22.36
CA TRP A 633 17.64 -4.02 21.37
C TRP A 633 16.87 -4.83 20.32
N PHE A 634 15.56 -5.05 20.48
CA PHE A 634 14.78 -5.90 19.59
C PHE A 634 13.34 -5.39 19.41
N SER A 635 12.86 -5.43 18.16
CA SER A 635 11.45 -5.33 17.86
C SER A 635 11.05 -6.34 16.79
N CYS A 636 9.80 -6.79 16.83
CA CYS A 636 9.28 -7.80 15.92
C CYS A 636 7.85 -7.45 15.50
N SER A 637 7.55 -7.61 14.21
CA SER A 637 6.19 -7.60 13.65
C SER A 637 5.85 -9.02 13.18
N ILE A 638 4.70 -9.53 13.59
CA ILE A 638 4.19 -10.84 13.23
C ILE A 638 2.81 -10.65 12.62
N ASP A 639 2.62 -11.17 11.42
CA ASP A 639 1.34 -11.17 10.73
C ASP A 639 0.99 -12.58 10.27
N GLY A 640 -0.26 -12.96 10.48
CA GLY A 640 -0.80 -14.24 10.04
C GLY A 640 -2.18 -14.06 9.43
N SER A 641 -2.46 -14.80 8.38
CA SER A 641 -3.78 -14.86 7.77
C SER A 641 -4.13 -16.30 7.45
N LEU A 642 -5.31 -16.72 7.89
CA LEU A 642 -5.94 -17.98 7.49
C LEU A 642 -7.15 -17.62 6.63
N TYR A 643 -7.21 -18.10 5.40
CA TYR A 643 -8.32 -17.76 4.51
C TYR A 643 -8.78 -18.95 3.68
N THR A 644 -10.09 -19.01 3.46
CA THR A 644 -10.73 -20.01 2.61
C THR A 644 -11.31 -19.34 1.38
N ILE A 645 -10.93 -19.83 0.22
CA ILE A 645 -11.45 -19.43 -1.08
C ILE A 645 -12.46 -20.44 -1.54
N ALA A 646 -13.69 -20.00 -1.80
CA ALA A 646 -14.72 -20.74 -2.50
C ALA A 646 -14.96 -20.06 -3.85
N SER A 647 -14.42 -20.64 -4.91
CA SER A 647 -14.57 -20.14 -6.30
C SER A 647 -15.48 -21.04 -7.09
N LYS A 648 -16.45 -20.44 -7.78
CA LYS A 648 -17.42 -21.09 -8.63
C LYS A 648 -17.27 -20.61 -10.08
N ALA A 649 -17.10 -21.53 -11.02
CA ALA A 649 -17.03 -21.19 -12.45
C ALA A 649 -18.35 -20.55 -12.93
N GLU A 650 -18.22 -19.57 -13.82
CA GLU A 650 -19.37 -19.02 -14.55
C GLU A 650 -19.85 -19.99 -15.61
N THR A 651 -21.10 -19.86 -16.02
CA THR A 651 -21.71 -20.69 -17.05
C THR A 651 -20.96 -20.51 -18.38
N GLY A 652 -20.64 -21.62 -19.03
CA GLY A 652 -19.91 -21.64 -20.30
C GLY A 652 -18.45 -22.08 -20.20
N TYR A 653 -17.92 -22.20 -18.97
CA TYR A 653 -16.57 -22.72 -18.74
C TYR A 653 -16.63 -24.13 -18.16
N SER A 654 -15.87 -25.05 -18.75
CA SER A 654 -15.71 -26.43 -18.24
C SER A 654 -14.65 -26.46 -17.12
N LEU A 655 -14.90 -25.68 -16.05
CA LEU A 655 -13.99 -25.54 -14.92
C LEU A 655 -14.66 -26.06 -13.66
N GLU A 656 -13.88 -26.65 -12.77
CA GLU A 656 -14.37 -27.19 -11.51
C GLU A 656 -14.54 -26.10 -10.45
N ASN A 657 -15.59 -26.22 -9.64
CA ASN A 657 -15.74 -25.39 -8.45
C ASN A 657 -14.69 -25.78 -7.41
N ILE A 658 -14.03 -24.82 -6.82
CA ILE A 658 -12.93 -25.03 -5.89
C ILE A 658 -13.27 -24.47 -4.52
N HIS A 659 -12.99 -25.28 -3.48
CA HIS A 659 -12.92 -24.85 -2.07
C HIS A 659 -11.52 -25.15 -1.57
N HIS A 660 -10.78 -24.11 -1.20
CA HIS A 660 -9.39 -24.27 -0.76
C HIS A 660 -9.08 -23.33 0.41
N THR A 661 -8.40 -23.85 1.42
CA THR A 661 -7.95 -23.08 2.59
C THR A 661 -6.44 -22.89 2.50
N SER A 662 -6.01 -21.65 2.62
CA SER A 662 -4.61 -21.24 2.57
C SER A 662 -4.26 -20.43 3.80
N ALA A 663 -2.98 -20.40 4.13
CA ALA A 663 -2.44 -19.59 5.19
C ALA A 663 -1.25 -18.75 4.68
N TYR A 664 -1.11 -17.56 5.25
CA TYR A 664 0.02 -16.67 5.02
C TYR A 664 0.60 -16.26 6.37
N PHE A 665 1.92 -16.28 6.46
CA PHE A 665 2.68 -15.87 7.63
C PHE A 665 3.77 -14.90 7.21
N TYR A 666 3.94 -13.87 8.01
CA TYR A 666 4.97 -12.86 7.85
C TYR A 666 5.58 -12.54 9.20
N VAL A 667 6.90 -12.47 9.25
CA VAL A 667 7.66 -12.09 10.45
C VAL A 667 8.77 -11.12 10.05
N ASN A 668 8.87 -10.01 10.76
CA ASN A 668 9.88 -8.99 10.54
C ASN A 668 10.59 -8.67 11.86
N ASN A 669 11.87 -9.00 11.97
CA ASN A 669 12.69 -8.85 13.17
C ASN A 669 13.72 -7.74 12.97
N ASN A 670 13.78 -6.78 13.89
CA ASN A 670 14.80 -5.74 13.91
C ASN A 670 15.67 -5.88 15.16
N PHE A 671 16.97 -5.89 14.97
CA PHE A 671 17.99 -5.99 16.00
C PHE A 671 18.77 -4.67 16.07
N TYR A 672 18.76 -4.02 17.23
CA TYR A 672 19.46 -2.77 17.48
C TYR A 672 20.71 -3.04 18.31
N PHE A 673 21.89 -2.86 17.72
CA PHE A 673 23.16 -3.22 18.36
C PHE A 673 23.72 -2.14 19.29
N ASN A 674 23.11 -0.95 19.28
CA ASN A 674 23.48 0.12 20.19
C ASN A 674 22.27 0.95 20.64
N SER A 675 22.41 1.67 21.76
CA SER A 675 21.34 2.48 22.36
C SER A 675 20.84 3.60 21.44
N ASN A 676 21.71 4.18 20.63
CA ASN A 676 21.38 5.23 19.67
C ASN A 676 20.70 4.68 18.40
N LYS A 677 20.58 3.35 18.28
CA LYS A 677 20.01 2.66 17.11
C LYS A 677 20.65 3.13 15.80
N THR A 678 21.98 3.23 15.80
CA THR A 678 22.75 3.61 14.61
C THR A 678 23.27 2.42 13.84
N PHE A 679 23.29 1.23 14.46
CA PHE A 679 23.60 -0.02 13.79
C PHE A 679 22.46 -0.99 13.98
N VAL A 680 21.83 -1.38 12.89
CA VAL A 680 20.61 -2.18 12.87
C VAL A 680 20.73 -3.31 11.87
N ALA A 681 20.31 -4.52 12.25
CA ALA A 681 20.06 -5.62 11.34
C ALA A 681 18.56 -5.91 11.29
N ASN A 682 18.11 -6.34 10.14
CA ASN A 682 16.75 -6.77 9.88
C ASN A 682 16.75 -8.16 9.26
N LEU A 683 15.93 -9.05 9.80
CA LEU A 683 15.64 -10.35 9.21
C LEU A 683 14.15 -10.50 9.07
N TRP A 684 13.65 -10.58 7.85
CA TRP A 684 12.25 -10.82 7.62
C TRP A 684 12.00 -12.02 6.72
N GLY A 685 10.86 -12.64 6.91
CA GLY A 685 10.45 -13.78 6.13
C GLY A 685 8.95 -13.82 5.95
N GLN A 686 8.54 -14.45 4.85
CA GLN A 686 7.16 -14.77 4.57
C GLN A 686 7.02 -16.22 4.11
N TYR A 687 5.90 -16.81 4.43
CA TYR A 687 5.49 -18.13 3.96
C TYR A 687 4.02 -18.12 3.60
N GLN A 688 3.69 -18.62 2.43
CA GLN A 688 2.33 -18.82 1.96
C GLN A 688 2.15 -20.30 1.58
N THR A 689 1.12 -20.92 2.13
CA THR A 689 0.74 -22.28 1.70
C THR A 689 0.21 -22.27 0.29
N LYS A 690 0.05 -23.44 -0.31
CA LYS A 690 -0.61 -23.61 -1.61
C LYS A 690 -1.91 -22.83 -1.68
N GLU A 691 -2.15 -22.15 -2.80
CA GLU A 691 -3.39 -21.46 -3.15
C GLU A 691 -3.99 -22.09 -4.41
N LYS A 692 -5.32 -22.24 -4.43
CA LYS A 692 -6.04 -22.81 -5.58
C LYS A 692 -7.36 -22.09 -5.77
N ASP A 693 -7.67 -21.80 -7.03
CA ASP A 693 -9.01 -21.38 -7.46
C ASP A 693 -9.38 -22.04 -8.80
N VAL A 694 -10.46 -21.57 -9.43
CA VAL A 694 -11.00 -22.15 -10.67
C VAL A 694 -10.02 -22.10 -11.83
N VAL A 695 -9.17 -21.07 -11.92
CA VAL A 695 -8.26 -20.89 -13.07
C VAL A 695 -6.92 -21.61 -12.91
N GLY A 696 -6.56 -21.98 -11.68
CA GLY A 696 -5.31 -22.70 -11.46
C GLY A 696 -4.89 -22.78 -10.00
N GLU A 697 -3.66 -23.20 -9.80
CA GLU A 697 -3.07 -23.34 -8.49
C GLU A 697 -1.63 -22.78 -8.44
N SER A 698 -1.28 -22.22 -7.30
CA SER A 698 0.08 -21.80 -6.96
C SER A 698 0.55 -22.64 -5.78
N PRO A 699 1.63 -23.42 -5.90
CA PRO A 699 2.24 -24.13 -4.79
C PRO A 699 2.68 -23.20 -3.66
N GLU A 700 3.09 -23.77 -2.54
CA GLU A 700 3.63 -23.02 -1.42
C GLU A 700 4.82 -22.15 -1.83
N ARG A 701 4.93 -20.98 -1.19
CA ARG A 701 5.99 -20.01 -1.45
C ARG A 701 6.57 -19.50 -0.14
N TYR A 702 7.87 -19.33 -0.12
CA TYR A 702 8.57 -18.69 0.98
C TYR A 702 9.65 -17.74 0.46
N ARG A 703 9.96 -16.76 1.29
CA ARG A 703 11.03 -15.79 1.04
C ARG A 703 11.61 -15.34 2.37
N ILE A 704 12.94 -15.22 2.43
CA ILE A 704 13.68 -14.66 3.56
C ILE A 704 14.67 -13.63 3.01
N ASP A 705 14.68 -12.45 3.60
CA ASP A 705 15.60 -11.35 3.28
C ASP A 705 16.38 -10.95 4.53
N LEU A 706 17.61 -10.47 4.32
CA LEU A 706 18.50 -9.96 5.35
C LEU A 706 18.90 -8.53 5.00
N GLY A 707 18.71 -7.61 5.93
CA GLY A 707 19.12 -6.21 5.82
C GLY A 707 20.08 -5.80 6.94
N ILE A 708 21.04 -4.95 6.63
CA ILE A 708 21.92 -4.29 7.59
C ILE A 708 21.97 -2.81 7.25
N LYS A 709 21.85 -1.95 8.27
CA LYS A 709 21.92 -0.50 8.08
C LYS A 709 22.79 0.16 9.14
N TYR A 710 23.64 1.05 8.68
CA TYR A 710 24.52 1.83 9.54
C TYR A 710 24.29 3.33 9.32
N PHE A 711 24.11 4.07 10.42
CA PHE A 711 23.89 5.51 10.40
C PHE A 711 25.09 6.27 10.95
N LEU A 712 25.52 7.29 10.22
CA LEU A 712 26.63 8.16 10.54
C LEU A 712 26.17 9.63 10.66
N PHE A 713 27.01 10.49 11.22
CA PHE A 713 26.81 11.94 11.31
C PHE A 713 25.42 12.30 11.85
N GLU A 714 25.11 11.85 13.06
CA GLU A 714 23.79 12.08 13.71
C GLU A 714 22.60 11.59 12.84
N LYS A 715 22.78 10.47 12.18
CA LYS A 715 21.83 9.85 11.24
C LYS A 715 21.57 10.67 9.97
N LYS A 716 22.48 11.56 9.58
CA LYS A 716 22.40 12.26 8.28
C LYS A 716 22.81 11.39 7.11
N LEU A 717 23.81 10.52 7.31
CA LEU A 717 24.25 9.55 6.32
C LEU A 717 23.82 8.16 6.75
N SER A 718 23.18 7.41 5.86
CA SER A 718 22.89 6.00 6.06
C SER A 718 23.52 5.16 4.94
N ILE A 719 24.12 4.05 5.36
CA ILE A 719 24.68 3.02 4.47
C ILE A 719 23.86 1.76 4.73
N GLY A 720 23.24 1.22 3.70
CA GLY A 720 22.39 0.04 3.77
C GLY A 720 22.95 -1.08 2.90
N PHE A 721 22.82 -2.29 3.40
CA PHE A 721 23.05 -3.54 2.66
C PHE A 721 21.78 -4.38 2.81
N ASN A 722 21.23 -4.86 1.71
CA ASN A 722 20.03 -5.70 1.72
C ASN A 722 20.22 -6.88 0.75
N TRP A 723 20.13 -8.09 1.27
CA TRP A 723 20.13 -9.33 0.49
C TRP A 723 18.70 -9.80 0.31
N GLN A 724 18.12 -9.47 -0.85
CA GLN A 724 16.77 -9.89 -1.22
C GLN A 724 16.76 -11.32 -1.74
N ASN A 725 15.70 -12.06 -1.39
CA ASN A 725 15.52 -13.45 -1.76
C ASN A 725 16.75 -14.32 -1.35
N MET A 726 17.35 -14.04 -0.19
CA MET A 726 18.47 -14.83 0.36
C MET A 726 18.11 -16.33 0.35
N LEU A 727 16.91 -16.64 0.83
CA LEU A 727 16.25 -17.94 0.67
C LEU A 727 14.85 -17.69 0.08
N ALA A 728 14.54 -18.31 -1.03
CA ALA A 728 13.24 -18.19 -1.66
C ALA A 728 12.90 -19.44 -2.48
N SER A 729 11.60 -19.78 -2.51
CA SER A 729 11.07 -20.83 -3.39
C SER A 729 10.88 -20.30 -4.82
N HIS A 730 10.74 -21.21 -5.77
CA HIS A 730 10.24 -20.88 -7.10
C HIS A 730 8.81 -20.33 -7.04
N SER A 731 8.49 -19.42 -7.93
CA SER A 731 7.11 -18.93 -8.12
C SER A 731 6.48 -19.75 -9.27
N LYS A 732 5.60 -20.68 -8.91
CA LYS A 732 4.94 -21.56 -9.89
C LYS A 732 3.47 -21.19 -10.03
N SER A 733 2.95 -21.37 -11.25
CA SER A 733 1.52 -21.35 -11.57
C SER A 733 1.19 -22.57 -12.40
N ILE A 734 0.15 -23.29 -12.02
CA ILE A 734 -0.28 -24.53 -12.68
C ILE A 734 -1.73 -24.35 -13.13
N VAL A 735 -1.97 -24.46 -14.42
CA VAL A 735 -3.28 -24.29 -15.06
C VAL A 735 -3.64 -25.56 -15.81
N LYS A 736 -4.87 -26.05 -15.64
CA LYS A 736 -5.43 -27.15 -16.42
C LYS A 736 -6.44 -26.62 -17.44
N SER A 737 -6.33 -27.04 -18.68
CA SER A 737 -7.24 -26.70 -19.77
C SER A 737 -7.55 -27.97 -20.56
N GLY A 738 -8.74 -28.58 -20.34
CA GLY A 738 -9.06 -29.92 -20.87
C GLY A 738 -8.03 -30.95 -20.39
N ASP A 739 -7.50 -31.72 -21.31
CA ASP A 739 -6.49 -32.77 -21.05
C ASP A 739 -5.05 -32.21 -20.99
N ALA A 740 -4.86 -30.89 -21.20
CA ALA A 740 -3.55 -30.27 -21.17
C ALA A 740 -3.31 -29.59 -19.83
N THR A 741 -2.04 -29.59 -19.37
CA THR A 741 -1.59 -28.87 -18.18
C THR A 741 -0.45 -27.92 -18.55
N TYR A 742 -0.63 -26.65 -18.24
CA TYR A 742 0.39 -25.61 -18.38
C TYR A 742 1.01 -25.28 -17.01
N ILE A 743 2.34 -25.30 -16.94
CA ILE A 743 3.10 -24.90 -15.77
C ILE A 743 4.03 -23.76 -16.15
N TYR A 744 3.89 -22.63 -15.46
CA TYR A 744 4.85 -21.53 -15.48
C TYR A 744 5.68 -21.59 -14.22
N ASP A 745 7.02 -21.66 -14.35
CA ASP A 745 7.96 -21.78 -13.25
C ASP A 745 9.01 -20.65 -13.34
N LYS A 746 8.85 -19.63 -12.49
CA LYS A 746 9.78 -18.50 -12.36
C LYS A 746 10.80 -18.79 -11.27
N MET A 747 12.07 -18.79 -11.64
CA MET A 747 13.17 -18.97 -10.69
C MET A 747 13.31 -17.74 -9.78
N PRO A 748 13.55 -17.95 -8.47
CA PRO A 748 13.84 -16.82 -7.57
C PRO A 748 15.21 -16.25 -7.93
N TYR A 749 15.28 -14.93 -7.96
CA TYR A 749 16.53 -14.23 -8.17
C TYR A 749 17.00 -13.59 -6.86
N ARG A 750 18.25 -13.81 -6.53
CA ARG A 750 18.92 -13.19 -5.37
C ARG A 750 19.53 -11.87 -5.80
N ILE A 751 19.20 -10.80 -5.10
CA ILE A 751 19.72 -9.47 -5.37
C ILE A 751 20.43 -8.94 -4.13
N LEU A 752 21.64 -8.44 -4.30
CA LEU A 752 22.35 -7.67 -3.29
C LEU A 752 22.15 -6.18 -3.60
N ASN A 753 21.57 -5.45 -2.67
CA ASN A 753 21.43 -4.01 -2.79
C ASN A 753 22.36 -3.32 -1.81
N ILE A 754 23.13 -2.37 -2.31
CA ILE A 754 23.93 -1.44 -1.51
C ILE A 754 23.29 -0.07 -1.68
N SER A 755 22.94 0.58 -0.59
CA SER A 755 22.30 1.89 -0.62
C SER A 755 23.07 2.92 0.19
N LEU A 756 23.15 4.12 -0.33
CA LEU A 756 23.71 5.29 0.31
C LEU A 756 22.65 6.38 0.32
N SER A 757 22.40 7.01 1.45
CA SER A 757 21.45 8.13 1.52
C SER A 757 22.01 9.21 2.44
N TYR A 758 22.12 10.44 1.93
CA TYR A 758 22.61 11.59 2.68
C TYR A 758 21.53 12.67 2.75
N ARG A 759 21.17 13.01 3.99
CA ARG A 759 20.20 14.06 4.29
C ARG A 759 20.93 15.35 4.66
N PHE A 760 20.58 16.44 4.00
CA PHE A 760 21.08 17.78 4.27
C PHE A 760 19.93 18.72 4.66
N GLY A 761 20.27 19.85 5.24
CA GLY A 761 19.32 20.87 5.76
C GLY A 761 19.25 20.95 7.27
N LYS A 762 18.37 21.81 7.78
CA LYS A 762 18.23 22.02 9.23
C LYS A 762 17.47 20.86 9.89
N LYS A 763 17.92 20.40 11.07
CA LYS A 763 17.26 19.35 11.87
C LYS A 763 15.79 19.72 12.14
N HIS A 764 14.86 18.80 11.87
CA HIS A 764 13.43 18.98 12.12
C HIS A 764 13.01 18.42 13.45
N ASN A 765 12.38 19.27 14.24
CA ASN A 765 11.35 18.83 15.19
C ASN A 765 10.00 19.00 14.48
N ILE A 766 9.35 17.94 14.15
CA ILE A 766 8.11 17.94 13.37
C ILE A 766 6.95 17.92 14.34
N THR A 767 6.17 19.00 14.35
CA THR A 767 4.86 19.01 15.00
C THR A 767 3.83 18.51 14.00
N PRO A 768 3.09 17.44 14.27
CA PRO A 768 2.04 16.98 13.36
C PRO A 768 0.93 18.04 13.31
N LYS A 769 0.64 18.60 12.13
CA LYS A 769 -0.64 19.27 11.92
C LYS A 769 -1.70 18.20 11.77
N LYS A 770 -2.71 18.18 12.61
CA LYS A 770 -3.93 17.40 12.41
C LYS A 770 -4.63 17.93 11.17
N PHE A 771 -4.82 17.08 10.15
CA PHE A 771 -5.85 17.28 9.13
C PHE A 771 -7.11 16.64 9.70
N GLY A 772 -8.07 17.42 9.93
CA GLY A 772 -9.34 17.08 10.54
C GLY A 772 -9.73 18.19 11.47
N ILE A 773 -10.99 18.46 11.56
CA ILE A 773 -11.58 19.33 12.57
C ILE A 773 -10.94 18.99 13.91
N ASN A 774 -10.45 20.01 14.58
CA ASN A 774 -9.77 19.89 15.87
C ASN A 774 -10.76 19.25 16.87
N SER A 775 -10.77 17.91 16.94
CA SER A 775 -11.62 17.18 17.89
C SER A 775 -11.20 17.38 19.34
N ASP A 776 -10.08 18.09 19.60
CA ASP A 776 -9.59 18.41 20.93
C ASP A 776 -10.25 19.67 21.54
N ARG A 777 -11.20 20.27 20.83
CA ARG A 777 -11.98 21.41 21.34
C ARG A 777 -13.44 21.07 21.66
N PHE A 778 -13.83 19.77 21.54
CA PHE A 778 -15.20 19.37 21.86
C PHE A 778 -15.23 18.07 22.65
#